data_f5c9ab77f74c65d620e4f4d70639b40a
#
_entry.id   f5c9ab77f74c65d620e4f4d70639b40a
#
_cell.length_a   1.000
_cell.length_b   1.000
_cell.length_c   1.000
_cell.angle_alpha   90.00
_cell.angle_beta   90.00
_cell.angle_gamma   90.00
#
_symmetry.space_group_name_H-M   'P 1'
#
loop_
_entity.id
_entity.type
_entity.pdbx_description
1 polymer ?
#
loop_
_entity_poly.entity_id
_entity_poly.type
_entity_poly.pdbx_seq_one_letter_code
_entity_poly.pdbx_strand_id
1 'polypeptide(L)'
;MRSPIAFPSTPGSRRSEMAVVETTQGAAQVEAFKTGNEMAALSASQIGFHVMGYYPITPSTEIAELLDEMRAEGLHDTVMIPADGEHGAAGICYGASTGGGRVFNATSSQGLLYSLEQLPVQSGTRFPMLLDLATRSVSGPLDIRGDHSDLYFALNTGWLIFLARDPQAVYDLNLIALRVAERPEVQLPAIVAFDGFFTSHQKRRVRTFEDARAVREFLGPVPERVTALDPRHPVTIGPYMNDPDLINNKYQLKQAMDTAREVIPEIFAEYEALSGRRYTTLDRYRMEDADVAVLLLNSAAETAKDVADTLREQGVRAGVLSPNVIRPFPVSELQAALRGVRAVLIGERADSYGGNGANLSHEVKSALKDDPENTTLCLTRIYGLGGRDFYADDAEAFFRLALAAADTGRVETPFDYYGVVAGDPAKPHPARGLPPLGAGTAAGLVKVEVDEETGRPKVEVPPLWKLAASPKRVAPGHGACPGCGVFPSIDLFLKGIEGDVVVLYQTGCAMVVSTGYPYTSHRITYVHNLFQNGAATLSGLVEMFQERVRRGELPAGDDITFVMVTGDGGMDIGMGAAIGAALRNHHMIILEYDNQGYMNTGSQLSYSTPLGHLTSTSHVGPAELGKAFHHKDTPQIMAATNIPYVFTGVEGFPDDLVGKAAKAQWYARREGLAYGKVLISCPLNWKTEDRAGSDVVQAAADCCFFPLYEIERGVTRITYDPEPLGRRIPVASWLGLMGKTKHLSKPEHAPVLASIEAEVERRWQRLKAMDESPLL
;
A
#
# COMPACT_ATOMS: atom_id res chain seq x y z
N MET A 1 11.05 34.54 11.89
CA MET A 1 11.35 34.58 13.33
C MET A 1 10.03 34.67 14.07
N ARG A 2 9.52 33.57 14.56
CA ARG A 2 8.40 33.52 15.52
C ARG A 2 8.86 32.70 16.71
N SER A 3 8.79 33.29 17.88
CA SER A 3 9.16 32.70 19.17
C SER A 3 8.25 31.53 19.53
N PRO A 4 8.74 30.49 20.23
CA PRO A 4 7.91 29.39 20.68
C PRO A 4 7.06 29.81 21.89
N ILE A 5 5.77 29.46 21.80
CA ILE A 5 4.82 29.60 22.93
C ILE A 5 5.04 28.39 23.86
N ALA A 6 5.39 28.65 25.10
CA ALA A 6 5.52 27.65 26.14
C ALA A 6 4.13 27.24 26.69
N PHE A 7 3.87 25.94 26.78
CA PHE A 7 2.66 25.37 27.37
C PHE A 7 2.95 24.76 28.76
N PRO A 8 2.00 24.82 29.69
CA PRO A 8 2.16 24.25 31.02
C PRO A 8 1.93 22.72 31.03
N SER A 9 2.76 22.02 31.76
CA SER A 9 2.68 20.57 31.99
C SER A 9 1.48 20.21 32.88
N THR A 10 0.65 19.25 32.42
CA THR A 10 -0.36 18.56 33.24
C THR A 10 0.08 17.12 33.50
N PRO A 11 -0.13 16.59 34.71
CA PRO A 11 0.31 15.22 35.06
C PRO A 11 -0.81 14.20 34.87
N GLY A 12 -0.46 12.99 34.42
CA GLY A 12 -1.22 11.77 34.71
C GLY A 12 -1.66 10.92 33.52
N SER A 13 -0.76 10.20 32.87
CA SER A 13 -1.10 8.99 32.15
C SER A 13 -0.65 7.76 32.96
N ARG A 14 -1.54 6.78 33.14
CA ARG A 14 -1.23 5.51 33.78
C ARG A 14 -0.13 4.79 32.98
N ARG A 15 1.09 4.79 33.50
CA ARG A 15 2.14 3.86 33.05
C ARG A 15 1.73 2.45 33.48
N SER A 16 1.55 1.54 32.53
CA SER A 16 1.61 0.11 32.82
C SER A 16 3.01 -0.19 33.37
N GLU A 17 3.10 -0.84 34.53
CA GLU A 17 4.35 -1.27 35.13
C GLU A 17 5.07 -2.23 34.15
N MET A 18 6.10 -1.72 33.47
CA MET A 18 7.03 -2.52 32.71
C MET A 18 8.14 -2.96 33.64
N ALA A 19 8.41 -4.27 33.71
CA ALA A 19 9.51 -4.80 34.46
C ALA A 19 10.86 -4.43 33.80
N VAL A 20 11.70 -3.68 34.53
CA VAL A 20 13.08 -3.38 34.09
C VAL A 20 13.94 -4.62 34.37
N VAL A 21 14.62 -5.14 33.37
CA VAL A 21 15.60 -6.23 33.52
C VAL A 21 16.98 -5.62 33.49
N GLU A 22 17.65 -5.58 34.66
CA GLU A 22 19.05 -5.20 34.73
C GLU A 22 19.93 -6.28 34.10
N THR A 23 20.62 -5.95 33.02
CA THR A 23 21.71 -6.78 32.49
C THR A 23 23.04 -6.28 33.00
N THR A 24 23.90 -7.17 33.40
CA THR A 24 25.18 -6.88 34.08
C THR A 24 26.26 -6.24 33.18
N GLN A 25 26.01 -6.10 31.88
CA GLN A 25 26.82 -5.36 30.90
C GLN A 25 25.93 -5.03 29.69
N GLY A 26 25.36 -3.83 29.61
CA GLY A 26 24.56 -3.38 28.46
C GLY A 26 23.64 -2.22 28.80
N ALA A 27 23.03 -1.61 27.80
CA ALA A 27 22.03 -0.58 28.00
C ALA A 27 20.74 -1.17 28.62
N ALA A 28 20.04 -0.39 29.46
CA ALA A 28 18.78 -0.81 30.08
C ALA A 28 17.73 -1.17 29.01
N GLN A 29 17.05 -2.30 29.21
CA GLN A 29 16.05 -2.81 28.32
C GLN A 29 14.73 -3.08 29.05
N VAL A 30 13.63 -2.95 28.33
CA VAL A 30 12.27 -3.25 28.80
C VAL A 30 11.67 -4.39 28.01
N GLU A 31 10.92 -5.26 28.70
CA GLU A 31 10.19 -6.34 28.04
C GLU A 31 8.77 -5.88 27.69
N ALA A 32 8.29 -6.28 26.50
CA ALA A 32 6.95 -6.01 26.03
C ALA A 32 6.44 -7.14 25.12
N PHE A 33 5.14 -7.12 24.82
CA PHE A 33 4.55 -7.96 23.78
C PHE A 33 4.20 -7.06 22.58
N LYS A 34 4.91 -7.23 21.48
CA LYS A 34 4.83 -6.36 20.31
C LYS A 34 4.79 -7.16 19.01
N THR A 35 4.16 -6.57 17.98
CA THR A 35 4.19 -7.08 16.61
C THR A 35 5.43 -6.58 15.86
N GLY A 36 5.71 -7.13 14.68
CA GLY A 36 6.79 -6.64 13.82
C GLY A 36 6.59 -5.17 13.41
N ASN A 37 5.37 -4.78 13.06
CA ASN A 37 5.06 -3.38 12.71
C ASN A 37 5.25 -2.43 13.91
N GLU A 38 4.81 -2.84 15.12
CA GLU A 38 5.08 -2.07 16.34
C GLU A 38 6.58 -1.92 16.60
N MET A 39 7.38 -2.96 16.31
CA MET A 39 8.83 -2.94 16.52
C MET A 39 9.55 -2.10 15.46
N ALA A 40 9.09 -2.12 14.22
CA ALA A 40 9.55 -1.25 13.14
C ALA A 40 9.30 0.23 13.48
N ALA A 41 8.08 0.57 13.88
CA ALA A 41 7.73 1.94 14.27
C ALA A 41 8.52 2.41 15.51
N LEU A 42 8.67 1.56 16.52
CA LEU A 42 9.45 1.90 17.73
C LEU A 42 10.93 2.12 17.42
N SER A 43 11.55 1.26 16.60
CA SER A 43 12.94 1.44 16.19
C SER A 43 13.12 2.75 15.42
N ALA A 44 12.22 3.05 14.47
CA ALA A 44 12.25 4.29 13.71
C ALA A 44 12.08 5.54 14.58
N SER A 45 11.19 5.51 15.56
CA SER A 45 11.01 6.59 16.54
C SER A 45 12.28 6.79 17.39
N GLN A 46 12.92 5.73 17.87
CA GLN A 46 14.14 5.83 18.68
C GLN A 46 15.38 6.24 17.88
N ILE A 47 15.49 5.83 16.62
CA ILE A 47 16.53 6.27 15.69
C ILE A 47 16.44 7.79 15.49
N GLY A 48 15.24 8.32 15.35
CA GLY A 48 14.98 9.74 15.07
C GLY A 48 15.34 10.09 13.62
N PHE A 49 14.64 9.52 12.68
CA PHE A 49 14.77 9.88 11.26
C PHE A 49 14.36 11.34 11.01
N HIS A 50 14.96 11.99 10.02
CA HIS A 50 14.60 13.35 9.63
C HIS A 50 13.32 13.39 8.82
N VAL A 51 13.19 12.48 7.86
CA VAL A 51 12.06 12.43 6.93
C VAL A 51 11.60 10.99 6.72
N MET A 52 10.29 10.79 6.68
CA MET A 52 9.62 9.61 6.18
C MET A 52 8.68 10.01 5.03
N GLY A 53 8.99 9.61 3.80
CA GLY A 53 8.03 9.64 2.70
C GLY A 53 7.26 8.33 2.71
N TYR A 54 5.91 8.36 2.73
CA TYR A 54 5.14 7.13 2.86
C TYR A 54 3.86 7.12 2.04
N TYR A 55 3.44 5.92 1.67
CA TYR A 55 2.12 5.66 1.12
C TYR A 55 1.58 4.36 1.73
N PRO A 56 0.33 4.33 2.22
CA PRO A 56 -0.18 3.18 2.98
C PRO A 56 -0.44 1.97 2.09
N ILE A 57 0.16 0.83 2.43
CA ILE A 57 -0.10 -0.46 1.80
C ILE A 57 -0.03 -1.60 2.82
N THR A 58 -1.07 -2.44 2.89
CA THR A 58 -1.14 -3.62 3.76
C THR A 58 -0.08 -4.66 3.33
N PRO A 59 0.70 -5.30 4.26
CA PRO A 59 0.58 -5.24 5.72
C PRO A 59 1.55 -4.26 6.42
N SER A 60 2.25 -3.38 5.72
CA SER A 60 3.17 -2.40 6.32
C SER A 60 2.50 -1.12 6.84
N THR A 61 1.21 -0.93 6.57
CA THR A 61 0.47 0.31 6.87
C THR A 61 0.58 0.77 8.32
N GLU A 62 0.48 -0.17 9.27
CA GLU A 62 0.52 0.13 10.71
C GLU A 62 1.82 0.81 11.16
N ILE A 63 2.93 0.65 10.41
CA ILE A 63 4.20 1.31 10.74
C ILE A 63 4.06 2.83 10.68
N ALA A 64 3.47 3.33 9.60
CA ALA A 64 3.22 4.76 9.43
C ALA A 64 2.15 5.28 10.41
N GLU A 65 1.11 4.48 10.67
CA GLU A 65 0.04 4.83 11.63
C GLU A 65 0.59 5.01 13.05
N LEU A 66 1.41 4.06 13.50
CA LEU A 66 2.01 4.11 14.83
C LEU A 66 3.03 5.24 14.97
N LEU A 67 3.82 5.51 13.93
CA LEU A 67 4.74 6.65 13.92
C LEU A 67 3.96 7.97 13.97
N ASP A 68 2.87 8.12 13.22
CA ASP A 68 2.04 9.32 13.26
C ASP A 68 1.38 9.52 14.65
N GLU A 69 0.91 8.43 15.28
CA GLU A 69 0.42 8.46 16.65
C GLU A 69 1.50 8.92 17.64
N MET A 70 2.69 8.32 17.57
CA MET A 70 3.83 8.71 18.42
C MET A 70 4.24 10.17 18.18
N ARG A 71 4.17 10.66 16.95
CA ARG A 71 4.47 12.06 16.60
C ARG A 71 3.43 13.01 17.19
N ALA A 72 2.16 12.67 17.10
CA ALA A 72 1.09 13.45 17.70
C ALA A 72 1.21 13.55 19.23
N GLU A 73 1.76 12.53 19.89
CA GLU A 73 2.10 12.51 21.31
C GLU A 73 3.44 13.24 21.63
N GLY A 74 4.19 13.69 20.61
CA GLY A 74 5.46 14.39 20.77
C GLY A 74 6.65 13.47 21.12
N LEU A 75 6.58 12.17 20.83
CA LEU A 75 7.64 11.21 21.13
C LEU A 75 8.80 11.24 20.13
N HIS A 76 8.59 11.78 18.93
CA HIS A 76 9.61 12.05 17.92
C HIS A 76 9.21 13.23 17.05
N ASP A 77 10.16 13.74 16.25
CA ASP A 77 10.04 14.91 15.41
C ASP A 77 10.23 14.63 13.90
N THR A 78 10.22 13.34 13.50
CA THR A 78 10.33 12.94 12.09
C THR A 78 9.28 13.64 11.24
N VAL A 79 9.70 14.30 10.16
CA VAL A 79 8.78 14.90 9.19
C VAL A 79 8.16 13.79 8.35
N MET A 80 6.87 13.54 8.53
CA MET A 80 6.13 12.53 7.80
C MET A 80 5.39 13.15 6.62
N ILE A 81 5.71 12.70 5.40
CA ILE A 81 5.17 13.24 4.16
C ILE A 81 4.31 12.18 3.46
N PRO A 82 2.97 12.33 3.48
CA PRO A 82 2.09 11.45 2.72
C PRO A 82 2.25 11.73 1.22
N ALA A 83 2.59 10.68 0.47
CA ALA A 83 2.76 10.77 -0.98
C ALA A 83 1.45 10.47 -1.73
N ASP A 84 1.45 10.77 -3.02
CA ASP A 84 0.39 10.39 -3.97
C ASP A 84 0.37 8.90 -4.30
N GLY A 85 1.51 8.22 -4.13
CA GLY A 85 1.70 6.79 -4.34
C GLY A 85 3.09 6.35 -3.90
N GLU A 86 3.38 5.05 -3.97
CA GLU A 86 4.65 4.50 -3.50
C GLU A 86 5.84 4.98 -4.33
N HIS A 87 5.66 5.24 -5.63
CA HIS A 87 6.70 5.85 -6.47
C HIS A 87 7.02 7.27 -6.01
N GLY A 88 5.99 8.08 -5.71
CA GLY A 88 6.14 9.41 -5.12
C GLY A 88 6.82 9.36 -3.75
N ALA A 89 6.46 8.38 -2.90
CA ALA A 89 7.11 8.17 -1.60
C ALA A 89 8.61 7.87 -1.74
N ALA A 90 8.98 6.99 -2.68
CA ALA A 90 10.37 6.69 -2.98
C ALA A 90 11.14 7.92 -3.49
N GLY A 91 10.50 8.74 -4.35
CA GLY A 91 11.06 10.02 -4.83
C GLY A 91 11.29 11.03 -3.70
N ILE A 92 10.33 11.17 -2.77
CA ILE A 92 10.46 12.00 -1.57
C ILE A 92 11.66 11.53 -0.73
N CYS A 93 11.77 10.23 -0.49
CA CYS A 93 12.87 9.65 0.29
C CYS A 93 14.22 9.87 -0.39
N TYR A 94 14.31 9.72 -1.71
CA TYR A 94 15.51 10.00 -2.46
C TYR A 94 15.91 11.48 -2.34
N GLY A 95 14.98 12.40 -2.58
CA GLY A 95 15.22 13.83 -2.43
C GLY A 95 15.72 14.19 -1.03
N ALA A 96 15.07 13.65 0.02
CA ALA A 96 15.46 13.87 1.41
C ALA A 96 16.87 13.30 1.71
N SER A 97 17.19 12.09 1.20
CA SER A 97 18.50 11.47 1.43
C SER A 97 19.64 12.22 0.75
N THR A 98 19.40 12.86 -0.41
CA THR A 98 20.39 13.75 -1.05
C THR A 98 20.69 15.00 -0.22
N GLY A 99 19.79 15.38 0.68
CA GLY A 99 19.99 16.42 1.69
C GLY A 99 20.88 16.00 2.87
N GLY A 100 21.27 14.71 2.95
CA GLY A 100 22.24 14.20 3.91
C GLY A 100 21.66 13.73 5.24
N GLY A 101 20.33 13.78 5.44
CA GLY A 101 19.64 13.28 6.64
C GLY A 101 19.41 11.77 6.65
N ARG A 102 18.98 11.23 7.79
CA ARG A 102 18.45 9.87 7.91
C ARG A 102 17.04 9.83 7.37
N VAL A 103 16.75 8.86 6.50
CA VAL A 103 15.46 8.74 5.79
C VAL A 103 14.92 7.33 5.98
N PHE A 104 13.60 7.25 6.15
CA PHE A 104 12.86 6.01 6.38
C PHE A 104 11.67 5.88 5.45
N ASN A 105 11.34 4.66 5.06
CA ASN A 105 10.11 4.29 4.40
C ASN A 105 9.70 2.87 4.79
N ALA A 106 8.43 2.52 4.58
CA ALA A 106 7.91 1.17 4.74
C ALA A 106 6.93 0.85 3.61
N THR A 107 7.01 -0.36 3.04
CA THR A 107 6.17 -0.77 1.91
C THR A 107 5.95 -2.28 1.87
N SER A 108 5.21 -2.74 0.85
CA SER A 108 4.86 -4.15 0.61
C SER A 108 4.50 -4.36 -0.85
N SER A 109 4.73 -5.58 -1.41
CA SER A 109 4.14 -6.06 -2.67
C SER A 109 4.22 -5.05 -3.83
N GLN A 110 3.05 -4.68 -4.39
CA GLN A 110 2.95 -3.71 -5.49
C GLN A 110 3.57 -2.36 -5.16
N GLY A 111 3.58 -1.95 -3.88
CA GLY A 111 4.22 -0.72 -3.46
C GLY A 111 5.74 -0.77 -3.69
N LEU A 112 6.40 -1.90 -3.39
CA LEU A 112 7.78 -2.10 -3.75
C LEU A 112 7.98 -2.08 -5.27
N LEU A 113 7.12 -2.79 -6.01
CA LEU A 113 7.23 -2.87 -7.47
C LEU A 113 6.99 -1.51 -8.13
N TYR A 114 6.06 -0.72 -7.61
CA TYR A 114 5.81 0.63 -8.11
C TYR A 114 6.95 1.59 -7.78
N SER A 115 7.70 1.35 -6.71
CA SER A 115 8.91 2.09 -6.33
C SER A 115 10.18 1.59 -7.03
N LEU A 116 10.12 0.45 -7.74
CA LEU A 116 11.31 -0.29 -8.20
C LEU A 116 12.21 0.54 -9.11
N GLU A 117 11.66 1.45 -9.91
CA GLU A 117 12.43 2.38 -10.75
C GLU A 117 13.42 3.22 -9.92
N GLN A 118 13.00 3.65 -8.72
CA GLN A 118 13.79 4.53 -7.86
C GLN A 118 14.91 3.79 -7.09
N LEU A 119 14.73 2.49 -6.81
CA LEU A 119 15.69 1.76 -5.99
C LEU A 119 17.13 1.72 -6.57
N PRO A 120 17.36 1.40 -7.87
CA PRO A 120 18.68 1.46 -8.47
C PRO A 120 19.29 2.87 -8.54
N VAL A 121 18.45 3.91 -8.60
CA VAL A 121 18.91 5.30 -8.54
C VAL A 121 19.47 5.60 -7.15
N GLN A 122 18.76 5.19 -6.09
CA GLN A 122 19.18 5.39 -4.70
C GLN A 122 20.52 4.71 -4.41
N SER A 123 20.69 3.45 -4.80
CA SER A 123 21.93 2.69 -4.58
C SER A 123 23.08 3.18 -5.47
N GLY A 124 22.79 3.49 -6.75
CA GLY A 124 23.80 3.97 -7.71
C GLY A 124 24.36 5.34 -7.38
N THR A 125 23.60 6.18 -6.68
CA THR A 125 24.04 7.50 -6.19
C THR A 125 24.61 7.46 -4.76
N ARG A 126 24.55 6.28 -4.10
CA ARG A 126 25.21 6.01 -2.81
C ARG A 126 24.66 6.85 -1.65
N PHE A 127 23.35 7.06 -1.60
CA PHE A 127 22.66 7.71 -0.48
C PHE A 127 21.96 6.68 0.41
N PRO A 128 22.48 6.43 1.64
CA PRO A 128 21.87 5.52 2.58
C PRO A 128 20.47 5.96 2.99
N MET A 129 19.59 4.98 3.14
CA MET A 129 18.28 5.08 3.79
C MET A 129 17.87 3.70 4.29
N LEU A 130 16.85 3.63 5.13
CA LEU A 130 16.25 2.39 5.59
C LEU A 130 14.84 2.22 4.99
N LEU A 131 14.57 1.02 4.47
CA LEU A 131 13.26 0.61 3.96
C LEU A 131 12.82 -0.68 4.66
N ASP A 132 11.72 -0.62 5.39
CA ASP A 132 11.07 -1.81 5.93
C ASP A 132 10.14 -2.43 4.90
N LEU A 133 10.33 -3.73 4.63
CA LEU A 133 9.53 -4.50 3.70
C LEU A 133 8.75 -5.58 4.47
N ALA A 134 7.48 -5.32 4.78
CA ALA A 134 6.58 -6.36 5.23
C ALA A 134 6.14 -7.17 4.00
N THR A 135 6.81 -8.30 3.75
CA THR A 135 6.71 -9.04 2.49
C THR A 135 5.28 -9.54 2.23
N ARG A 136 4.84 -9.38 1.00
CA ARG A 136 3.50 -9.72 0.56
C ARG A 136 3.51 -10.23 -0.87
N SER A 137 2.60 -11.17 -1.15
CA SER A 137 2.36 -11.72 -2.48
C SER A 137 2.18 -10.63 -3.54
N VAL A 138 2.89 -10.74 -4.64
CA VAL A 138 2.70 -9.87 -5.80
C VAL A 138 1.40 -10.25 -6.51
N SER A 139 0.52 -9.27 -6.71
CA SER A 139 -0.80 -9.48 -7.29
C SER A 139 -0.75 -10.05 -8.70
N GLY A 140 -1.63 -11.00 -8.91
CA GLY A 140 -1.92 -11.63 -10.17
C GLY A 140 -2.46 -13.04 -9.99
N PRO A 141 -3.63 -13.21 -9.31
CA PRO A 141 -4.63 -12.26 -8.79
C PRO A 141 -4.21 -11.49 -7.54
N LEU A 142 -5.04 -10.53 -7.09
CA LEU A 142 -4.79 -9.77 -5.86
C LEU A 142 -4.85 -10.70 -4.65
N ASP A 143 -3.78 -10.69 -3.88
CA ASP A 143 -3.66 -11.26 -2.55
C ASP A 143 -2.98 -10.25 -1.63
N ILE A 144 -3.39 -10.20 -0.35
CA ILE A 144 -2.80 -9.30 0.64
C ILE A 144 -1.90 -10.03 1.63
N ARG A 145 -1.81 -11.36 1.57
CA ARG A 145 -1.06 -12.17 2.52
C ARG A 145 0.41 -12.32 2.15
N GLY A 146 1.21 -12.76 3.13
CA GLY A 146 2.66 -12.79 3.02
C GLY A 146 3.20 -13.95 2.19
N ASP A 147 4.08 -13.64 1.25
CA ASP A 147 5.08 -14.52 0.66
C ASP A 147 6.33 -13.68 0.31
N HIS A 148 7.29 -14.19 -0.44
CA HIS A 148 8.53 -13.48 -0.75
C HIS A 148 8.64 -13.02 -2.20
N SER A 149 7.54 -13.04 -2.95
CA SER A 149 7.56 -12.69 -4.37
C SER A 149 7.95 -11.23 -4.62
N ASP A 150 7.59 -10.30 -3.73
CA ASP A 150 7.99 -8.90 -3.81
C ASP A 150 9.49 -8.71 -3.47
N LEU A 151 9.99 -9.35 -2.41
CA LEU A 151 11.37 -9.27 -1.96
C LEU A 151 12.36 -9.60 -3.09
N TYR A 152 12.05 -10.61 -3.89
CA TYR A 152 12.96 -11.07 -4.93
C TYR A 152 13.12 -10.11 -6.10
N PHE A 153 12.18 -9.18 -6.32
CA PHE A 153 12.39 -8.08 -7.26
C PHE A 153 13.45 -7.07 -6.79
N ALA A 154 13.72 -6.99 -5.49
CA ALA A 154 14.74 -6.10 -4.95
C ALA A 154 16.18 -6.64 -5.05
N LEU A 155 16.38 -7.94 -5.33
CA LEU A 155 17.70 -8.59 -5.27
C LEU A 155 18.76 -7.94 -6.18
N ASN A 156 18.34 -7.33 -7.29
CA ASN A 156 19.22 -6.74 -8.31
C ASN A 156 19.28 -5.21 -8.26
N THR A 157 18.79 -4.60 -7.18
CA THR A 157 18.70 -3.13 -7.06
C THR A 157 19.92 -2.48 -6.42
N GLY A 158 20.86 -3.28 -5.91
CA GLY A 158 22.09 -2.77 -5.25
C GLY A 158 21.88 -2.31 -3.81
N TRP A 159 20.78 -2.72 -3.17
CA TRP A 159 20.48 -2.48 -1.77
C TRP A 159 21.04 -3.59 -0.88
N LEU A 160 21.45 -3.26 0.33
CA LEU A 160 21.64 -4.25 1.38
C LEU A 160 20.29 -4.86 1.74
N ILE A 161 20.22 -6.18 1.95
CA ILE A 161 18.94 -6.84 2.29
C ILE A 161 19.14 -7.75 3.50
N PHE A 162 18.51 -7.36 4.60
CA PHE A 162 18.46 -8.10 5.86
C PHE A 162 17.09 -8.77 6.01
N LEU A 163 17.07 -9.92 6.68
CA LEU A 163 15.87 -10.74 6.88
C LEU A 163 15.58 -10.90 8.37
N ALA A 164 14.45 -10.40 8.81
CA ALA A 164 14.03 -10.47 10.20
C ALA A 164 13.04 -11.64 10.42
N ARG A 165 13.47 -12.64 11.19
CA ARG A 165 12.70 -13.87 11.43
C ARG A 165 11.51 -13.69 12.38
N ASP A 166 11.56 -12.67 13.24
CA ASP A 166 10.57 -12.40 14.28
C ASP A 166 10.51 -10.90 14.62
N PRO A 167 9.55 -10.43 15.43
CA PRO A 167 9.45 -9.02 15.82
C PRO A 167 10.70 -8.47 16.53
N GLN A 168 11.43 -9.28 17.32
CA GLN A 168 12.68 -8.85 17.93
C GLN A 168 13.72 -8.51 16.88
N ALA A 169 13.86 -9.39 15.87
CA ALA A 169 14.81 -9.19 14.79
C ALA A 169 14.45 -7.97 13.92
N VAL A 170 13.18 -7.61 13.76
CA VAL A 170 12.78 -6.36 13.06
C VAL A 170 13.41 -5.16 13.75
N TYR A 171 13.24 -5.02 15.05
CA TYR A 171 13.82 -3.92 15.82
C TYR A 171 15.35 -3.89 15.72
N ASP A 172 15.97 -5.03 16.00
CA ASP A 172 17.43 -5.14 16.08
C ASP A 172 18.10 -4.90 14.72
N LEU A 173 17.55 -5.51 13.66
CA LEU A 173 18.11 -5.37 12.32
C LEU A 173 17.87 -3.98 11.70
N ASN A 174 16.84 -3.25 12.11
CA ASN A 174 16.69 -1.84 11.71
C ASN A 174 17.87 -0.99 12.21
N LEU A 175 18.30 -1.20 13.45
CA LEU A 175 19.45 -0.50 14.02
C LEU A 175 20.75 -0.93 13.34
N ILE A 176 20.93 -2.22 13.19
CA ILE A 176 22.11 -2.83 12.56
C ILE A 176 22.23 -2.41 11.10
N ALA A 177 21.17 -2.57 10.32
CA ALA A 177 21.15 -2.26 8.89
C ALA A 177 21.47 -0.79 8.61
N LEU A 178 20.89 0.13 9.40
CA LEU A 178 21.20 1.54 9.28
C LEU A 178 22.66 1.84 9.63
N ARG A 179 23.18 1.23 10.72
CA ARG A 179 24.58 1.38 11.12
C ARG A 179 25.54 0.89 10.04
N VAL A 180 25.25 -0.24 9.38
CA VAL A 180 26.02 -0.75 8.24
C VAL A 180 25.89 0.18 7.04
N ALA A 181 24.67 0.58 6.70
CA ALA A 181 24.34 1.43 5.55
C ALA A 181 25.08 2.78 5.59
N GLU A 182 25.26 3.35 6.76
CA GLU A 182 25.88 4.66 6.98
C GLU A 182 27.42 4.61 7.09
N ARG A 183 28.06 3.43 7.14
CA ARG A 183 29.51 3.33 7.19
C ARG A 183 30.11 4.05 5.96
N PRO A 184 31.12 4.93 6.12
CA PRO A 184 31.70 5.72 5.02
C PRO A 184 32.19 4.86 3.86
N GLU A 185 32.70 3.67 4.15
CA GLU A 185 33.18 2.70 3.16
C GLU A 185 32.06 1.91 2.46
N VAL A 186 30.83 1.89 3.04
CA VAL A 186 29.66 1.20 2.50
C VAL A 186 28.74 2.17 1.76
N GLN A 187 28.11 3.10 2.46
CA GLN A 187 27.16 4.09 1.91
C GLN A 187 26.18 3.49 0.91
N LEU A 188 25.38 2.51 1.34
CA LEU A 188 24.33 1.86 0.56
C LEU A 188 23.00 1.96 1.29
N PRO A 189 21.88 2.05 0.57
CA PRO A 189 20.57 1.91 1.19
C PRO A 189 20.34 0.46 1.64
N ALA A 190 19.50 0.28 2.67
CA ALA A 190 19.20 -1.02 3.25
C ALA A 190 17.71 -1.32 3.31
N ILE A 191 17.35 -2.58 3.03
CA ILE A 191 16.03 -3.15 3.25
C ILE A 191 16.10 -4.09 4.46
N VAL A 192 15.14 -3.97 5.37
CA VAL A 192 14.85 -4.99 6.38
C VAL A 192 13.52 -5.64 6.03
N ALA A 193 13.57 -6.90 5.59
CA ALA A 193 12.41 -7.64 5.15
C ALA A 193 11.94 -8.64 6.22
N PHE A 194 10.64 -8.71 6.44
CA PHE A 194 10.00 -9.62 7.39
C PHE A 194 8.64 -10.09 6.90
N ASP A 195 8.22 -11.27 7.33
CA ASP A 195 6.99 -11.91 6.83
C ASP A 195 5.74 -11.09 7.17
N GLY A 196 5.03 -10.67 6.12
CA GLY A 196 3.73 -10.03 6.26
C GLY A 196 2.72 -10.95 6.95
N PHE A 197 1.92 -10.42 7.86
CA PHE A 197 1.00 -11.08 8.77
C PHE A 197 1.66 -12.02 9.80
N PHE A 198 2.58 -12.89 9.40
CA PHE A 198 3.25 -13.83 10.32
C PHE A 198 4.18 -13.13 11.31
N THR A 199 4.98 -12.18 10.86
CA THR A 199 5.85 -11.37 11.73
C THR A 199 5.25 -10.00 11.98
N SER A 200 4.69 -9.37 10.94
CA SER A 200 4.22 -7.99 11.01
C SER A 200 3.06 -7.79 11.99
N HIS A 201 2.17 -8.79 12.20
CA HIS A 201 0.95 -8.67 13.02
C HIS A 201 0.90 -9.61 14.22
N GLN A 202 1.79 -10.59 14.35
CA GLN A 202 1.82 -11.48 15.50
C GLN A 202 2.60 -10.88 16.66
N LYS A 203 1.96 -10.79 17.83
CA LYS A 203 2.63 -10.35 19.05
C LYS A 203 3.56 -11.42 19.61
N ARG A 204 4.79 -11.02 19.87
CA ARG A 204 5.81 -11.83 20.52
C ARG A 204 6.39 -11.08 21.71
N ARG A 205 6.97 -11.81 22.65
CA ARG A 205 7.76 -11.24 23.73
C ARG A 205 9.05 -10.68 23.15
N VAL A 206 9.31 -9.40 23.41
CA VAL A 206 10.44 -8.65 22.87
C VAL A 206 11.11 -7.82 23.94
N ARG A 207 12.36 -7.42 23.70
CA ARG A 207 13.14 -6.50 24.52
C ARG A 207 13.57 -5.31 23.70
N THR A 208 13.33 -4.11 24.18
CA THR A 208 13.72 -2.87 23.52
C THR A 208 14.55 -2.03 24.46
N PHE A 209 15.41 -1.16 23.96
CA PHE A 209 16.08 -0.19 24.81
C PHE A 209 15.06 0.75 25.44
N GLU A 210 15.24 0.99 26.75
CA GLU A 210 14.35 1.89 27.50
C GLU A 210 14.51 3.34 27.03
N ASP A 211 15.74 3.76 26.71
CA ASP A 211 16.08 5.12 26.30
C ASP A 211 16.59 5.13 24.85
N ALA A 212 15.98 5.99 24.02
CA ALA A 212 16.42 6.25 22.65
C ALA A 212 17.88 6.73 22.56
N ARG A 213 18.45 7.22 23.65
CA ARG A 213 19.86 7.62 23.71
C ARG A 213 20.78 6.44 23.42
N ALA A 214 20.54 5.26 23.97
CA ALA A 214 21.35 4.07 23.70
C ALA A 214 21.36 3.72 22.19
N VAL A 215 20.20 3.86 21.52
CA VAL A 215 20.07 3.67 20.07
C VAL A 215 20.90 4.71 19.31
N ARG A 216 20.77 5.98 19.68
CA ARG A 216 21.49 7.08 19.01
C ARG A 216 23.00 7.03 19.24
N GLU A 217 23.45 6.59 20.42
CA GLU A 217 24.87 6.36 20.72
C GLU A 217 25.44 5.20 19.89
N PHE A 218 24.70 4.10 19.73
CA PHE A 218 25.08 2.98 18.86
C PHE A 218 25.22 3.41 17.40
N LEU A 219 24.25 4.16 16.89
CA LEU A 219 24.28 4.65 15.50
C LEU A 219 25.35 5.72 15.28
N GLY A 220 25.64 6.52 16.29
CA GLY A 220 26.48 7.70 16.17
C GLY A 220 25.82 8.86 15.41
N PRO A 221 26.55 9.97 15.23
CA PRO A 221 26.07 11.09 14.42
C PRO A 221 25.87 10.68 12.96
N VAL A 222 25.01 11.40 12.24
CA VAL A 222 24.90 11.22 10.78
C VAL A 222 26.27 11.50 10.15
N PRO A 223 26.84 10.56 9.38
CA PRO A 223 28.15 10.76 8.78
C PRO A 223 28.18 11.96 7.85
N GLU A 224 29.25 12.74 7.91
CA GLU A 224 29.48 13.81 6.94
C GLU A 224 29.60 13.22 5.53
N ARG A 225 28.87 13.81 4.62
CA ARG A 225 28.89 13.44 3.19
C ARG A 225 28.59 14.65 2.32
N VAL A 226 28.96 14.55 1.06
CA VAL A 226 28.57 15.54 0.05
C VAL A 226 27.05 15.51 -0.10
N THR A 227 26.42 16.68 -0.01
CA THR A 227 24.95 16.81 -0.06
C THR A 227 24.52 17.88 -1.05
N ALA A 228 23.26 17.82 -1.47
CA ALA A 228 22.64 18.82 -2.34
C ALA A 228 22.41 20.19 -1.65
N LEU A 229 22.59 20.27 -0.33
CA LEU A 229 22.25 21.46 0.47
C LEU A 229 23.43 22.40 0.75
N ASP A 230 24.62 22.17 0.16
CA ASP A 230 25.73 23.12 0.22
C ASP A 230 25.92 23.86 -1.11
N PRO A 231 25.23 24.98 -1.34
CA PRO A 231 25.32 25.72 -2.59
C PRO A 231 26.67 26.41 -2.78
N ARG A 232 27.55 26.50 -1.76
CA ARG A 232 28.88 27.03 -1.85
C ARG A 232 29.85 26.03 -2.49
N HIS A 233 29.53 24.75 -2.41
CA HIS A 233 30.24 23.64 -3.04
C HIS A 233 29.26 22.84 -3.89
N PRO A 234 28.88 23.36 -5.08
CA PRO A 234 27.86 22.75 -5.91
C PRO A 234 28.29 21.38 -6.40
N VAL A 235 27.37 20.42 -6.34
CA VAL A 235 27.58 19.03 -6.75
C VAL A 235 26.58 18.59 -7.79
N THR A 236 26.96 17.65 -8.63
CA THR A 236 26.05 16.96 -9.54
C THR A 236 25.74 15.57 -9.00
N ILE A 237 24.49 15.33 -8.59
CA ILE A 237 24.02 14.04 -8.10
C ILE A 237 23.27 13.35 -9.24
N GLY A 238 23.60 12.08 -9.53
CA GLY A 238 22.98 11.30 -10.60
C GLY A 238 23.29 11.84 -12.02
N PRO A 239 24.57 12.10 -12.37
CA PRO A 239 24.91 12.57 -13.70
C PRO A 239 24.60 11.52 -14.76
N TYR A 240 24.36 11.97 -15.99
CA TYR A 240 24.30 11.08 -17.14
C TYR A 240 25.66 10.42 -17.40
N MET A 241 25.68 9.10 -17.44
CA MET A 241 26.89 8.31 -17.63
C MET A 241 26.72 7.33 -18.77
N ASN A 242 27.67 7.34 -19.72
CA ASN A 242 27.80 6.34 -20.77
C ASN A 242 29.07 5.49 -20.56
N ASP A 243 29.43 4.74 -21.57
CA ASP A 243 30.73 4.08 -21.68
C ASP A 243 31.89 5.12 -21.74
N PRO A 244 32.96 4.97 -20.93
CA PRO A 244 33.22 3.86 -19.99
C PRO A 244 32.74 4.11 -18.56
N ASP A 245 32.06 5.20 -18.26
CA ASP A 245 31.85 5.66 -16.88
C ASP A 245 30.81 4.80 -16.10
N LEU A 246 29.76 4.32 -16.77
CA LEU A 246 28.71 3.54 -16.10
C LEU A 246 29.26 2.25 -15.50
N ILE A 247 30.15 1.52 -16.19
CA ILE A 247 30.72 0.28 -15.66
C ILE A 247 31.52 0.55 -14.38
N ASN A 248 32.25 1.68 -14.33
CA ASN A 248 33.01 2.08 -13.15
C ASN A 248 32.09 2.40 -11.97
N ASN A 249 30.96 3.07 -12.20
CA ASN A 249 29.94 3.31 -11.15
C ASN A 249 29.40 1.98 -10.61
N LYS A 250 29.06 1.03 -11.47
CA LYS A 250 28.56 -0.30 -11.06
C LYS A 250 29.64 -1.13 -10.36
N TYR A 251 30.89 -0.99 -10.75
CA TYR A 251 32.01 -1.63 -10.06
C TYR A 251 32.21 -1.07 -8.64
N GLN A 252 32.10 0.26 -8.45
CA GLN A 252 32.13 0.87 -7.12
C GLN A 252 30.97 0.38 -6.24
N LEU A 253 29.76 0.20 -6.81
CA LEU A 253 28.62 -0.38 -6.10
C LEU A 253 28.92 -1.82 -5.66
N LYS A 254 29.54 -2.63 -6.54
CA LYS A 254 30.00 -3.99 -6.19
C LYS A 254 31.03 -3.96 -5.06
N GLN A 255 32.03 -3.07 -5.14
CA GLN A 255 33.04 -2.94 -4.07
C GLN A 255 32.41 -2.58 -2.73
N ALA A 256 31.44 -1.67 -2.71
CA ALA A 256 30.71 -1.33 -1.49
C ALA A 256 29.92 -2.51 -0.92
N MET A 257 29.34 -3.34 -1.79
CA MET A 257 28.64 -4.56 -1.37
C MET A 257 29.62 -5.62 -0.82
N ASP A 258 30.82 -5.72 -1.39
CA ASP A 258 31.88 -6.60 -0.88
C ASP A 258 32.40 -6.11 0.48
N THR A 259 32.62 -4.81 0.65
CA THR A 259 32.99 -4.20 1.95
C THR A 259 31.89 -4.40 3.00
N ALA A 260 30.63 -4.29 2.61
CA ALA A 260 29.51 -4.56 3.52
C ALA A 260 29.55 -6.00 4.08
N ARG A 261 30.02 -6.99 3.28
CA ARG A 261 30.17 -8.38 3.74
C ARG A 261 31.18 -8.49 4.90
N GLU A 262 32.18 -7.64 4.91
CA GLU A 262 33.20 -7.59 5.99
C GLU A 262 32.69 -6.82 7.20
N VAL A 263 31.99 -5.70 6.97
CA VAL A 263 31.49 -4.79 8.02
C VAL A 263 30.32 -5.40 8.81
N ILE A 264 29.43 -6.15 8.18
CA ILE A 264 28.24 -6.71 8.84
C ILE A 264 28.58 -7.56 10.07
N PRO A 265 29.53 -8.51 10.04
CA PRO A 265 29.91 -9.27 11.23
C PRO A 265 30.49 -8.40 12.36
N GLU A 266 31.19 -7.32 12.05
CA GLU A 266 31.70 -6.36 13.05
C GLU A 266 30.54 -5.68 13.76
N ILE A 267 29.56 -5.16 13.02
CA ILE A 267 28.40 -4.49 13.58
C ILE A 267 27.50 -5.47 14.36
N PHE A 268 27.39 -6.73 13.94
CA PHE A 268 26.72 -7.76 14.74
C PHE A 268 27.39 -7.95 16.09
N ALA A 269 28.72 -7.96 16.15
CA ALA A 269 29.47 -8.08 17.41
C ALA A 269 29.32 -6.83 18.29
N GLU A 270 29.36 -5.62 17.72
CA GLU A 270 29.07 -4.37 18.44
C GLU A 270 27.65 -4.39 19.04
N TYR A 271 26.66 -4.86 18.28
CA TYR A 271 25.28 -4.96 18.74
C TYR A 271 25.07 -6.04 19.81
N GLU A 272 25.76 -7.20 19.69
CA GLU A 272 25.75 -8.24 20.71
C GLU A 272 26.31 -7.70 22.04
N ALA A 273 27.40 -6.92 22.02
CA ALA A 273 27.97 -6.31 23.19
C ALA A 273 27.02 -5.30 23.87
N LEU A 274 26.22 -4.57 23.06
CA LEU A 274 25.26 -3.59 23.56
C LEU A 274 23.97 -4.25 24.10
N SER A 275 23.42 -5.22 23.36
CA SER A 275 22.07 -5.76 23.60
C SER A 275 22.05 -7.13 24.27
N GLY A 276 23.15 -7.87 24.24
CA GLY A 276 23.24 -9.27 24.65
C GLY A 276 22.60 -10.23 23.62
N ARG A 277 22.18 -9.75 22.44
CA ARG A 277 21.55 -10.57 21.39
C ARG A 277 22.50 -10.78 20.21
N ARG A 278 22.68 -12.03 19.86
CA ARG A 278 23.62 -12.46 18.84
C ARG A 278 22.94 -12.64 17.49
N TYR A 279 23.55 -12.06 16.45
CA TYR A 279 23.21 -12.25 15.04
C TYR A 279 24.42 -12.73 14.25
N THR A 280 24.15 -13.45 13.18
CA THR A 280 25.14 -13.90 12.18
C THR A 280 24.57 -13.71 10.79
N THR A 281 25.40 -13.65 9.76
CA THR A 281 24.92 -13.54 8.35
C THR A 281 24.07 -14.71 7.92
N LEU A 282 24.42 -15.92 8.42
CA LEU A 282 23.67 -17.17 8.22
C LEU A 282 23.45 -17.84 9.58
N ASP A 283 22.21 -17.96 10.01
CA ASP A 283 21.84 -18.70 11.22
C ASP A 283 21.98 -20.21 10.95
N ARG A 284 22.65 -20.91 11.88
CA ARG A 284 22.97 -22.34 11.78
C ARG A 284 22.43 -23.03 13.02
N TYR A 285 21.31 -23.69 12.90
CA TYR A 285 20.72 -24.41 14.01
C TYR A 285 20.97 -25.91 13.88
N ARG A 286 21.68 -26.50 14.86
CA ARG A 286 22.03 -27.93 14.88
C ARG A 286 22.78 -28.42 13.62
N MET A 287 23.66 -27.57 13.06
CA MET A 287 24.39 -27.90 11.82
C MET A 287 25.71 -28.62 12.03
N GLU A 288 26.21 -28.71 13.26
CA GLU A 288 27.56 -29.20 13.59
C GLU A 288 27.78 -30.65 13.14
N ASP A 289 26.73 -31.46 13.17
CA ASP A 289 26.74 -32.88 12.82
C ASP A 289 25.57 -33.28 11.90
N ALA A 290 24.97 -32.35 11.23
CA ALA A 290 23.76 -32.58 10.43
C ALA A 290 24.04 -33.46 9.20
N ASP A 291 23.26 -34.53 9.02
CA ASP A 291 23.21 -35.31 7.79
C ASP A 291 22.34 -34.66 6.72
N VAL A 292 21.25 -34.05 7.15
CA VAL A 292 20.30 -33.36 6.29
C VAL A 292 19.93 -32.02 6.86
N ALA A 293 19.64 -31.06 5.98
CA ALA A 293 19.25 -29.74 6.37
C ALA A 293 18.02 -29.24 5.61
N VAL A 294 17.31 -28.31 6.21
CA VAL A 294 16.37 -27.43 5.49
C VAL A 294 16.90 -25.99 5.54
N LEU A 295 16.77 -25.28 4.41
CA LEU A 295 17.11 -23.87 4.29
C LEU A 295 15.84 -23.08 4.03
N LEU A 296 15.46 -22.24 4.98
CA LEU A 296 14.22 -21.46 4.97
C LEU A 296 14.50 -20.02 5.36
N LEU A 297 13.67 -19.10 4.85
CA LEU A 297 13.75 -17.70 5.22
C LEU A 297 12.74 -17.37 6.32
N ASN A 298 13.08 -16.36 7.13
CA ASN A 298 12.22 -15.70 8.09
C ASN A 298 11.49 -16.66 9.05
N SER A 299 10.19 -16.45 9.28
CA SER A 299 9.40 -17.15 10.33
C SER A 299 9.33 -18.67 10.15
N ALA A 300 9.37 -19.19 8.94
CA ALA A 300 9.31 -20.63 8.67
C ALA A 300 10.52 -21.38 9.22
N ALA A 301 11.69 -20.72 9.29
CA ALA A 301 12.88 -21.33 9.87
C ALA A 301 12.70 -21.63 11.36
N GLU A 302 11.98 -20.79 12.11
CA GLU A 302 11.72 -21.01 13.54
C GLU A 302 10.86 -22.27 13.77
N THR A 303 9.82 -22.47 12.95
CA THR A 303 9.03 -23.73 12.99
C THR A 303 9.89 -24.95 12.69
N ALA A 304 10.80 -24.84 11.72
CA ALA A 304 11.68 -25.97 11.35
C ALA A 304 12.71 -26.32 12.45
N LYS A 305 13.12 -25.34 13.28
CA LYS A 305 14.04 -25.60 14.43
C LYS A 305 13.39 -26.52 15.45
N ASP A 306 12.13 -26.29 15.82
CA ASP A 306 11.39 -27.13 16.76
C ASP A 306 11.26 -28.57 16.22
N VAL A 307 11.01 -28.70 14.92
CA VAL A 307 10.91 -30.01 14.25
C VAL A 307 12.27 -30.70 14.17
N ALA A 308 13.36 -29.96 13.91
CA ALA A 308 14.70 -30.52 13.92
C ALA A 308 15.07 -31.11 15.30
N ASP A 309 14.72 -30.47 16.39
CA ASP A 309 14.91 -31.02 17.75
C ASP A 309 14.09 -32.32 17.95
N THR A 310 12.81 -32.32 17.54
CA THR A 310 11.96 -33.52 17.61
C THR A 310 12.55 -34.69 16.79
N LEU A 311 13.05 -34.42 15.59
CA LEU A 311 13.66 -35.43 14.73
C LEU A 311 15.01 -35.97 15.33
N ARG A 312 15.77 -35.10 16.00
CA ARG A 312 17.00 -35.48 16.70
C ARG A 312 16.73 -36.42 17.86
N GLU A 313 15.66 -36.22 18.61
CA GLU A 313 15.19 -37.15 19.65
C GLU A 313 14.89 -38.54 19.06
N GLN A 314 14.51 -38.60 17.77
CA GLN A 314 14.27 -39.83 17.01
C GLN A 314 15.55 -40.39 16.34
N GLY A 315 16.71 -39.78 16.57
CA GLY A 315 18.01 -40.20 16.04
C GLY A 315 18.34 -39.69 14.64
N VAL A 316 17.55 -38.74 14.09
CA VAL A 316 17.82 -38.09 12.79
C VAL A 316 18.68 -36.84 13.02
N ARG A 317 19.87 -36.79 12.41
CA ARG A 317 20.75 -35.61 12.47
C ARG A 317 20.26 -34.50 11.52
N ALA A 318 19.20 -33.83 11.93
CA ALA A 318 18.58 -32.75 11.19
C ALA A 318 19.15 -31.38 11.61
N GLY A 319 19.30 -30.45 10.65
CA GLY A 319 19.76 -29.10 10.88
C GLY A 319 18.95 -28.07 10.08
N VAL A 320 18.97 -26.80 10.53
CA VAL A 320 18.26 -25.69 9.86
C VAL A 320 19.23 -24.57 9.54
N LEU A 321 19.11 -24.05 8.33
CA LEU A 321 19.81 -22.85 7.86
C LEU A 321 18.81 -21.73 7.57
N SER A 322 19.13 -20.52 8.02
CA SER A 322 18.35 -19.34 7.69
C SER A 322 19.25 -18.11 7.52
N PRO A 323 19.38 -17.54 6.33
CA PRO A 323 20.10 -16.29 6.13
C PRO A 323 19.41 -15.14 6.87
N ASN A 324 20.17 -14.36 7.64
CA ASN A 324 19.75 -13.05 8.14
C ASN A 324 20.14 -11.93 7.16
N VAL A 325 20.98 -12.25 6.16
CA VAL A 325 21.41 -11.32 5.10
C VAL A 325 21.42 -12.09 3.77
N ILE A 326 20.78 -11.52 2.73
CA ILE A 326 20.80 -12.11 1.38
C ILE A 326 21.40 -11.16 0.33
N ARG A 327 21.69 -9.91 0.71
CA ARG A 327 22.54 -9.00 -0.05
C ARG A 327 23.42 -8.20 0.94
N PRO A 328 24.73 -8.46 0.95
CA PRO A 328 25.48 -9.46 0.18
C PRO A 328 25.12 -10.92 0.56
N PHE A 329 25.14 -11.85 -0.40
CA PHE A 329 24.81 -13.25 -0.14
C PHE A 329 25.96 -13.95 0.62
N PRO A 330 25.70 -14.72 1.69
CA PRO A 330 26.71 -15.33 2.57
C PRO A 330 27.29 -16.63 1.98
N VAL A 331 28.01 -16.53 0.88
CA VAL A 331 28.53 -17.69 0.11
C VAL A 331 29.44 -18.58 0.94
N SER A 332 30.45 -18.00 1.58
CA SER A 332 31.48 -18.76 2.36
C SER A 332 30.86 -19.47 3.56
N GLU A 333 29.94 -18.79 4.26
CA GLU A 333 29.25 -19.33 5.42
C GLU A 333 28.32 -20.49 5.04
N LEU A 334 27.67 -20.38 3.88
CA LEU A 334 26.79 -21.41 3.33
C LEU A 334 27.61 -22.64 2.91
N GLN A 335 28.70 -22.44 2.16
CA GLN A 335 29.62 -23.53 1.79
C GLN A 335 30.14 -24.25 3.01
N ALA A 336 30.60 -23.52 4.02
CA ALA A 336 31.09 -24.12 5.26
C ALA A 336 30.00 -24.86 6.05
N ALA A 337 28.77 -24.34 6.07
CA ALA A 337 27.64 -24.96 6.79
C ALA A 337 27.14 -26.24 6.13
N LEU A 338 27.23 -26.34 4.81
CA LEU A 338 26.75 -27.50 4.06
C LEU A 338 27.87 -28.55 3.77
N ARG A 339 29.10 -28.28 4.15
CA ARG A 339 30.19 -29.26 4.00
C ARG A 339 29.93 -30.48 4.89
N GLY A 340 29.76 -31.65 4.27
CA GLY A 340 29.43 -32.91 4.91
C GLY A 340 27.94 -33.18 5.08
N VAL A 341 27.07 -32.24 4.78
CA VAL A 341 25.61 -32.45 4.70
C VAL A 341 25.29 -33.21 3.43
N ARG A 342 24.55 -34.33 3.54
CA ARG A 342 24.23 -35.20 2.40
C ARG A 342 23.15 -34.59 1.49
N ALA A 343 22.14 -33.94 2.06
CA ALA A 343 21.09 -33.29 1.29
C ALA A 343 20.52 -32.06 2.00
N VAL A 344 20.19 -31.01 1.24
CA VAL A 344 19.49 -29.83 1.71
C VAL A 344 18.22 -29.59 0.90
N LEU A 345 17.10 -29.42 1.59
CA LEU A 345 15.86 -28.90 0.99
C LEU A 345 15.83 -27.38 1.15
N ILE A 346 15.67 -26.69 0.04
CA ILE A 346 15.54 -25.24 -0.05
C ILE A 346 14.06 -24.93 -0.21
N GLY A 347 13.46 -24.32 0.80
CA GLY A 347 12.07 -23.87 0.75
C GLY A 347 11.98 -22.44 0.25
N GLU A 348 11.10 -22.20 -0.71
CA GLU A 348 10.90 -20.91 -1.36
C GLU A 348 9.45 -20.47 -1.31
N ARG A 349 9.21 -19.24 -0.84
CA ARG A 349 7.88 -18.64 -0.85
C ARG A 349 7.68 -17.70 -2.04
N ALA A 350 8.28 -18.06 -3.17
CA ALA A 350 8.09 -17.43 -4.48
C ALA A 350 8.57 -18.35 -5.57
N ASP A 351 8.08 -18.16 -6.80
CA ASP A 351 8.53 -18.89 -7.98
C ASP A 351 9.10 -17.92 -9.02
N SER A 352 10.08 -18.35 -9.77
CA SER A 352 10.65 -17.58 -10.91
C SER A 352 10.05 -17.98 -12.27
N TYR A 353 8.92 -18.66 -12.27
CA TYR A 353 8.09 -19.05 -13.42
C TYR A 353 8.84 -19.38 -14.71
N GLY A 354 9.14 -20.68 -14.88
CA GLY A 354 9.88 -21.19 -16.04
C GLY A 354 11.40 -21.23 -15.84
N GLY A 355 11.92 -20.84 -14.67
CA GLY A 355 13.30 -21.07 -14.25
C GLY A 355 13.55 -22.50 -13.81
N ASN A 356 14.83 -22.89 -13.67
CA ASN A 356 15.23 -24.18 -13.11
C ASN A 356 15.41 -24.08 -11.57
N GLY A 357 14.37 -23.72 -10.87
CA GLY A 357 14.34 -23.37 -9.46
C GLY A 357 13.84 -21.94 -9.23
N ALA A 358 13.93 -21.43 -7.99
CA ALA A 358 13.60 -20.07 -7.65
C ALA A 358 14.84 -19.30 -7.15
N ASN A 359 14.68 -18.04 -6.76
CA ASN A 359 15.83 -17.14 -6.58
C ASN A 359 16.84 -17.61 -5.52
N LEU A 360 16.36 -18.06 -4.35
CA LEU A 360 17.23 -18.54 -3.29
C LEU A 360 17.94 -19.84 -3.69
N SER A 361 17.23 -20.75 -4.34
CA SER A 361 17.82 -22.02 -4.79
C SER A 361 18.88 -21.82 -5.88
N HIS A 362 18.74 -20.80 -6.72
CA HIS A 362 19.78 -20.44 -7.68
C HIS A 362 21.05 -19.94 -6.98
N GLU A 363 20.92 -19.07 -6.00
CA GLU A 363 22.06 -18.58 -5.21
C GLU A 363 22.76 -19.72 -4.46
N VAL A 364 21.99 -20.58 -3.80
CA VAL A 364 22.52 -21.75 -3.07
C VAL A 364 23.23 -22.70 -4.00
N LYS A 365 22.61 -23.11 -5.11
CA LYS A 365 23.22 -24.03 -6.08
C LYS A 365 24.46 -23.44 -6.73
N SER A 366 24.47 -22.14 -7.03
CA SER A 366 25.62 -21.41 -7.54
C SER A 366 26.76 -21.43 -6.53
N ALA A 367 26.49 -21.07 -5.27
CA ALA A 367 27.49 -21.08 -4.22
C ALA A 367 28.12 -22.47 -4.01
N LEU A 368 27.30 -23.53 -4.01
CA LEU A 368 27.81 -24.91 -3.85
C LEU A 368 28.59 -25.39 -5.07
N LYS A 369 28.24 -24.93 -6.27
CA LYS A 369 28.99 -25.31 -7.49
C LYS A 369 30.39 -24.69 -7.52
N ASP A 370 30.59 -23.56 -6.86
CA ASP A 370 31.88 -22.89 -6.72
C ASP A 370 32.79 -23.56 -5.65
N ASP A 371 32.23 -24.49 -4.85
CA ASP A 371 32.99 -25.36 -3.91
C ASP A 371 33.03 -26.83 -4.44
N PRO A 372 34.09 -27.22 -5.17
CA PRO A 372 34.18 -28.56 -5.80
C PRO A 372 34.17 -29.74 -4.81
N GLU A 373 34.50 -29.47 -3.54
CA GLU A 373 34.49 -30.48 -2.48
C GLU A 373 33.08 -30.71 -1.90
N ASN A 374 32.12 -29.81 -2.21
CA ASN A 374 30.77 -29.90 -1.72
C ASN A 374 29.92 -30.84 -2.60
N THR A 375 29.42 -31.90 -2.02
CA THR A 375 28.62 -32.95 -2.70
C THR A 375 27.17 -32.97 -2.24
N THR A 376 26.72 -31.94 -1.53
CA THR A 376 25.36 -31.84 -0.99
C THR A 376 24.31 -31.87 -2.08
N LEU A 377 23.35 -32.78 -1.98
CA LEU A 377 22.20 -32.85 -2.87
C LEU A 377 21.22 -31.71 -2.58
N CYS A 378 20.80 -31.01 -3.61
CA CYS A 378 19.87 -29.87 -3.47
C CYS A 378 18.51 -30.20 -4.07
N LEU A 379 17.44 -30.02 -3.28
CA LEU A 379 16.06 -30.07 -3.77
C LEU A 379 15.31 -28.82 -3.33
N THR A 380 14.41 -28.34 -4.19
CA THR A 380 13.68 -27.10 -3.99
C THR A 380 12.18 -27.36 -3.90
N ARG A 381 11.50 -26.72 -2.95
CA ARG A 381 10.04 -26.75 -2.84
C ARG A 381 9.49 -25.32 -2.76
N ILE A 382 8.60 -25.00 -3.70
CA ILE A 382 7.78 -23.80 -3.61
C ILE A 382 6.65 -24.09 -2.63
N TYR A 383 6.49 -23.25 -1.58
CA TYR A 383 5.49 -23.43 -0.54
C TYR A 383 4.94 -22.10 -0.04
N GLY A 384 3.81 -22.14 0.66
CA GLY A 384 3.31 -21.02 1.44
C GLY A 384 2.90 -19.78 0.62
N LEU A 385 2.70 -19.93 -0.71
CA LEU A 385 2.25 -18.80 -1.54
C LEU A 385 0.89 -18.30 -1.09
N GLY A 386 0.68 -16.98 -1.22
CA GLY A 386 -0.56 -16.34 -0.81
C GLY A 386 -0.83 -16.48 0.69
N GLY A 387 0.22 -16.56 1.52
CA GLY A 387 0.12 -16.62 2.98
C GLY A 387 -0.42 -17.94 3.52
N ARG A 388 -0.29 -19.04 2.76
CA ARG A 388 -0.57 -20.37 3.30
C ARG A 388 0.37 -20.66 4.46
N ASP A 389 -0.22 -21.09 5.59
CA ASP A 389 0.50 -21.44 6.80
C ASP A 389 1.54 -22.54 6.55
N PHE A 390 2.60 -22.52 7.36
CA PHE A 390 3.65 -23.53 7.40
C PHE A 390 3.72 -24.09 8.82
N TYR A 391 3.25 -25.31 8.98
CA TYR A 391 3.16 -25.99 10.26
C TYR A 391 4.30 -26.97 10.50
N ALA A 392 4.37 -27.54 11.69
CA ALA A 392 5.36 -28.56 12.06
C ALA A 392 5.33 -29.78 11.11
N ASP A 393 4.13 -30.23 10.71
CA ASP A 393 3.97 -31.35 9.77
C ASP A 393 4.57 -31.03 8.39
N ASP A 394 4.48 -29.78 7.93
CA ASP A 394 5.08 -29.34 6.68
C ASP A 394 6.61 -29.33 6.78
N ALA A 395 7.14 -28.84 7.90
CA ALA A 395 8.58 -28.86 8.15
C ALA A 395 9.11 -30.29 8.26
N GLU A 396 8.39 -31.19 8.93
CA GLU A 396 8.74 -32.63 8.99
C GLU A 396 8.76 -33.25 7.59
N ALA A 397 7.76 -32.95 6.75
CA ALA A 397 7.72 -33.41 5.36
C ALA A 397 8.94 -32.92 4.56
N PHE A 398 9.42 -31.70 4.78
CA PHE A 398 10.63 -31.18 4.15
C PHE A 398 11.87 -31.95 4.58
N PHE A 399 12.05 -32.23 5.85
CA PHE A 399 13.15 -33.08 6.32
C PHE A 399 13.07 -34.49 5.78
N ARG A 400 11.87 -35.09 5.69
CA ARG A 400 11.70 -36.45 5.09
C ARG A 400 12.07 -36.50 3.61
N LEU A 401 11.75 -35.43 2.84
CA LEU A 401 12.20 -35.33 1.44
C LEU A 401 13.72 -35.23 1.33
N ALA A 402 14.37 -34.46 2.19
CA ALA A 402 15.83 -34.37 2.24
C ALA A 402 16.47 -35.71 2.65
N LEU A 403 15.89 -36.42 3.63
CA LEU A 403 16.35 -37.76 4.04
C LEU A 403 16.23 -38.75 2.90
N ALA A 404 15.11 -38.80 2.20
CA ALA A 404 14.93 -39.71 1.06
C ALA A 404 15.98 -39.49 -0.04
N ALA A 405 16.32 -38.21 -0.34
CA ALA A 405 17.37 -37.86 -1.26
C ALA A 405 18.76 -38.31 -0.75
N ALA A 406 19.04 -38.09 0.54
CA ALA A 406 20.28 -38.49 1.17
C ALA A 406 20.46 -40.05 1.14
N ASP A 407 19.42 -40.80 1.45
CA ASP A 407 19.46 -42.27 1.52
C ASP A 407 19.60 -42.93 0.14
N THR A 408 18.96 -42.36 -0.87
CA THR A 408 19.06 -42.85 -2.26
C THR A 408 20.29 -42.33 -3.00
N GLY A 409 20.95 -41.30 -2.47
CA GLY A 409 22.09 -40.65 -3.13
C GLY A 409 21.70 -39.86 -4.40
N ARG A 410 20.41 -39.61 -4.60
CA ARG A 410 19.89 -38.88 -5.76
C ARG A 410 18.63 -38.06 -5.41
N VAL A 411 18.39 -36.98 -6.15
CA VAL A 411 17.17 -36.20 -6.09
C VAL A 411 16.22 -36.64 -7.20
N GLU A 412 15.09 -37.24 -6.86
CA GLU A 412 14.09 -37.68 -7.83
C GLU A 412 13.35 -36.51 -8.47
N THR A 413 12.96 -35.55 -7.64
CA THR A 413 12.22 -34.33 -8.06
C THR A 413 12.98 -33.09 -7.57
N PRO A 414 13.90 -32.55 -8.41
CA PRO A 414 14.75 -31.42 -8.02
C PRO A 414 14.00 -30.12 -7.70
N PHE A 415 12.84 -29.93 -8.30
CA PHE A 415 12.00 -28.76 -8.14
C PHE A 415 10.53 -29.14 -8.23
N ASP A 416 9.71 -28.70 -7.30
CA ASP A 416 8.26 -28.93 -7.31
C ASP A 416 7.54 -27.97 -6.36
N TYR A 417 6.22 -27.92 -6.48
CA TYR A 417 5.33 -27.23 -5.56
C TYR A 417 4.93 -28.15 -4.41
N TYR A 418 4.89 -27.60 -3.20
CA TYR A 418 4.44 -28.29 -2.01
C TYR A 418 3.11 -27.69 -1.52
N GLY A 419 2.16 -28.57 -1.22
CA GLY A 419 0.88 -28.15 -0.64
C GLY A 419 -0.12 -27.64 -1.67
N VAL A 420 0.04 -27.99 -2.94
CA VAL A 420 -1.02 -27.79 -3.95
C VAL A 420 -2.23 -28.63 -3.54
N VAL A 421 -3.41 -28.00 -3.52
CA VAL A 421 -4.67 -28.70 -3.18
C VAL A 421 -5.05 -29.58 -4.36
N ALA A 422 -5.06 -30.90 -4.16
CA ALA A 422 -5.56 -31.86 -5.15
C ALA A 422 -7.09 -31.70 -5.29
N GLY A 423 -7.56 -31.53 -6.49
CA GLY A 423 -8.95 -31.25 -6.83
C GLY A 423 -9.00 -30.41 -8.07
N ASP A 424 -10.17 -30.08 -8.61
CA ASP A 424 -10.25 -29.17 -9.75
C ASP A 424 -9.59 -27.85 -9.31
N PRO A 425 -8.30 -27.62 -9.68
CA PRO A 425 -7.68 -26.37 -9.32
C PRO A 425 -8.60 -25.33 -9.90
N ALA A 426 -9.01 -24.38 -9.09
CA ALA A 426 -9.85 -23.27 -9.51
C ALA A 426 -9.39 -22.85 -10.89
N LYS A 427 -10.17 -23.23 -11.92
CA LYS A 427 -9.77 -22.91 -13.29
C LYS A 427 -9.53 -21.43 -13.33
N PRO A 428 -8.31 -21.03 -13.67
CA PRO A 428 -8.03 -19.61 -13.69
C PRO A 428 -9.00 -18.98 -14.68
N HIS A 429 -9.60 -17.97 -14.24
CA HIS A 429 -10.21 -16.87 -14.91
C HIS A 429 -10.65 -16.98 -16.40
N PRO A 430 -11.72 -16.27 -16.71
CA PRO A 430 -12.47 -15.39 -15.80
C PRO A 430 -13.46 -16.17 -14.94
N ALA A 431 -13.64 -15.78 -13.68
CA ALA A 431 -14.77 -16.25 -12.88
C ALA A 431 -16.04 -15.93 -13.65
N ARG A 432 -16.93 -16.91 -13.84
CA ARG A 432 -18.22 -16.65 -14.47
C ARG A 432 -19.04 -15.77 -13.56
N GLY A 433 -19.43 -14.59 -14.05
CA GLY A 433 -20.37 -13.73 -13.35
C GLY A 433 -21.72 -14.41 -13.10
N LEU A 434 -22.54 -13.78 -12.29
CA LEU A 434 -23.94 -14.14 -12.17
C LEU A 434 -24.61 -14.08 -13.55
N PRO A 435 -25.71 -14.83 -13.80
CA PRO A 435 -26.45 -14.72 -15.04
C PRO A 435 -26.75 -13.26 -15.38
N PRO A 436 -26.59 -12.83 -16.63
CA PRO A 436 -26.90 -11.47 -17.01
C PRO A 436 -28.36 -11.14 -16.73
N LEU A 437 -28.63 -9.88 -16.43
CA LEU A 437 -29.99 -9.38 -16.41
C LEU A 437 -30.57 -9.57 -17.80
N GLY A 438 -31.78 -10.14 -17.92
CA GLY A 438 -32.41 -10.39 -19.21
C GLY A 438 -32.54 -9.11 -20.06
N ALA A 439 -32.43 -9.25 -21.36
CA ALA A 439 -32.65 -8.14 -22.28
C ALA A 439 -34.01 -7.46 -22.00
N GLY A 440 -34.01 -6.16 -21.76
CA GLY A 440 -35.20 -5.37 -21.42
C GLY A 440 -35.34 -4.98 -19.95
N THR A 441 -34.53 -5.52 -19.04
CA THR A 441 -34.56 -5.13 -17.59
C THR A 441 -33.80 -3.84 -17.30
N ALA A 442 -33.01 -3.33 -18.24
CA ALA A 442 -32.25 -2.08 -18.13
C ALA A 442 -32.71 -1.00 -19.11
N ALA A 443 -33.85 -1.20 -19.80
CA ALA A 443 -34.32 -0.30 -20.86
C ALA A 443 -35.14 0.85 -20.29
N GLY A 444 -34.74 2.10 -20.59
CA GLY A 444 -35.62 3.24 -20.71
C GLY A 444 -36.36 3.70 -19.46
N LEU A 445 -35.84 3.48 -18.26
CA LEU A 445 -36.43 4.06 -17.05
C LEU A 445 -36.23 5.58 -17.00
N VAL A 446 -35.05 6.03 -17.38
CA VAL A 446 -34.66 7.45 -17.43
C VAL A 446 -34.75 7.92 -18.89
N LYS A 447 -35.52 8.94 -19.15
CA LYS A 447 -35.63 9.50 -20.51
C LYS A 447 -34.60 10.58 -20.72
N VAL A 448 -33.87 10.50 -21.83
CA VAL A 448 -32.90 11.51 -22.22
C VAL A 448 -33.31 12.07 -23.57
N GLU A 449 -33.67 13.34 -23.61
CA GLU A 449 -33.99 14.11 -24.79
C GLU A 449 -32.89 15.14 -25.03
N VAL A 450 -32.66 15.50 -26.28
CA VAL A 450 -31.70 16.56 -26.62
C VAL A 450 -32.47 17.87 -26.80
N ASP A 451 -32.09 18.88 -26.05
CA ASP A 451 -32.61 20.23 -26.19
C ASP A 451 -32.15 20.79 -27.55
N GLU A 452 -33.09 21.16 -28.41
CA GLU A 452 -32.80 21.56 -29.78
C GLU A 452 -32.04 22.89 -29.88
N GLU A 453 -32.17 23.78 -28.90
CA GLU A 453 -31.49 25.07 -28.92
C GLU A 453 -30.05 24.98 -28.42
N THR A 454 -29.81 24.17 -27.37
CA THR A 454 -28.51 24.09 -26.71
C THR A 454 -27.70 22.85 -27.14
N GLY A 455 -28.35 21.85 -27.74
CA GLY A 455 -27.76 20.56 -28.07
C GLY A 455 -27.35 19.76 -26.82
N ARG A 456 -27.87 20.09 -25.63
CA ARG A 456 -27.55 19.42 -24.36
C ARG A 456 -28.58 18.37 -23.98
N PRO A 457 -28.20 17.31 -23.27
CA PRO A 457 -29.14 16.30 -22.80
C PRO A 457 -30.02 16.87 -21.68
N LYS A 458 -31.34 16.75 -21.89
CA LYS A 458 -32.37 17.01 -20.88
C LYS A 458 -32.87 15.68 -20.35
N VAL A 459 -32.84 15.49 -19.03
CA VAL A 459 -33.11 14.20 -18.38
C VAL A 459 -34.40 14.28 -17.56
N GLU A 460 -35.33 13.34 -17.79
CA GLU A 460 -36.48 13.11 -16.93
C GLU A 460 -36.30 11.83 -16.12
N VAL A 461 -36.13 12.01 -14.78
CA VAL A 461 -35.94 10.90 -13.83
C VAL A 461 -37.30 10.41 -13.34
N PRO A 462 -37.61 9.11 -13.40
CA PRO A 462 -38.87 8.59 -12.90
C PRO A 462 -38.89 8.60 -11.36
N PRO A 463 -40.09 8.51 -10.74
CA PRO A 463 -40.19 8.48 -9.28
C PRO A 463 -39.38 7.36 -8.65
N LEU A 464 -38.81 7.60 -7.47
CA LEU A 464 -37.90 6.70 -6.73
C LEU A 464 -38.43 5.27 -6.58
N TRP A 465 -39.72 5.07 -6.39
CA TRP A 465 -40.30 3.74 -6.26
C TRP A 465 -40.15 2.90 -7.54
N LYS A 466 -40.19 3.53 -8.71
CA LYS A 466 -39.94 2.85 -9.99
C LYS A 466 -38.46 2.48 -10.13
N LEU A 467 -37.57 3.39 -9.73
CA LEU A 467 -36.13 3.13 -9.72
C LEU A 467 -35.79 2.00 -8.71
N ALA A 468 -36.41 2.00 -7.53
CA ALA A 468 -36.20 0.96 -6.52
C ALA A 468 -36.67 -0.43 -6.99
N ALA A 469 -37.73 -0.49 -7.78
CA ALA A 469 -38.28 -1.73 -8.35
C ALA A 469 -37.44 -2.29 -9.51
N SER A 470 -36.55 -1.49 -10.11
CA SER A 470 -35.71 -1.95 -11.22
C SER A 470 -34.66 -2.97 -10.75
N PRO A 471 -34.30 -3.96 -11.58
CA PRO A 471 -33.30 -4.95 -11.26
C PRO A 471 -31.96 -4.33 -10.93
N LYS A 472 -31.28 -4.85 -9.90
CA LYS A 472 -29.95 -4.41 -9.50
C LYS A 472 -28.86 -5.05 -10.36
N ARG A 473 -27.95 -4.24 -10.88
CA ARG A 473 -26.74 -4.68 -11.60
C ARG A 473 -25.66 -5.21 -10.66
N VAL A 474 -25.70 -4.77 -9.40
CA VAL A 474 -24.91 -5.34 -8.31
C VAL A 474 -25.88 -6.05 -7.36
N ALA A 475 -25.73 -7.37 -7.23
CA ALA A 475 -26.61 -8.20 -6.41
C ALA A 475 -26.37 -7.93 -4.91
N PRO A 476 -27.38 -8.09 -4.05
CA PRO A 476 -27.19 -8.15 -2.61
C PRO A 476 -26.24 -9.28 -2.19
N GLY A 477 -25.65 -9.16 -1.00
CA GLY A 477 -24.73 -10.17 -0.45
C GLY A 477 -23.26 -9.79 -0.57
N HIS A 478 -22.95 -8.55 -0.96
CA HIS A 478 -21.60 -7.99 -0.85
C HIS A 478 -21.19 -7.81 0.62
N GLY A 479 -19.87 -7.82 0.88
CA GLY A 479 -19.28 -7.70 2.22
C GLY A 479 -19.09 -6.25 2.71
N ALA A 480 -19.86 -5.27 2.22
CA ALA A 480 -19.74 -3.88 2.67
C ALA A 480 -20.15 -3.71 4.13
N CYS A 481 -19.50 -2.77 4.82
CA CYS A 481 -19.82 -2.42 6.20
C CYS A 481 -21.30 -1.98 6.33
N PRO A 482 -21.96 -2.21 7.47
CA PRO A 482 -23.28 -1.63 7.74
C PRO A 482 -23.28 -0.12 7.57
N GLY A 483 -24.26 0.44 6.86
CA GLY A 483 -24.36 1.88 6.60
C GLY A 483 -23.37 2.46 5.59
N CYS A 484 -22.58 1.62 4.93
CA CYS A 484 -21.63 2.07 3.91
C CYS A 484 -22.34 2.64 2.68
N GLY A 485 -22.00 3.88 2.29
CA GLY A 485 -22.57 4.58 1.13
C GLY A 485 -22.07 4.12 -0.25
N VAL A 486 -21.08 3.22 -0.34
CA VAL A 486 -20.49 2.79 -1.62
C VAL A 486 -21.54 2.20 -2.56
N PHE A 487 -22.25 1.16 -2.13
CA PHE A 487 -23.20 0.48 -3.02
C PHE A 487 -24.52 1.20 -3.20
N PRO A 488 -25.10 1.88 -2.21
CA PRO A 488 -26.21 2.80 -2.49
C PRO A 488 -25.93 3.79 -3.59
N SER A 489 -24.77 4.44 -3.57
CA SER A 489 -24.37 5.42 -4.57
C SER A 489 -24.08 4.79 -5.95
N ILE A 490 -23.37 3.65 -6.00
CA ILE A 490 -23.11 2.92 -7.25
C ILE A 490 -24.41 2.37 -7.85
N ASP A 491 -25.33 1.81 -7.03
CA ASP A 491 -26.61 1.31 -7.51
C ASP A 491 -27.46 2.45 -8.11
N LEU A 492 -27.53 3.60 -7.44
CA LEU A 492 -28.22 4.79 -7.97
C LEU A 492 -27.59 5.25 -9.29
N PHE A 493 -26.26 5.35 -9.36
CA PHE A 493 -25.57 5.71 -10.59
C PHE A 493 -25.88 4.73 -11.73
N LEU A 494 -25.79 3.42 -11.48
CA LEU A 494 -26.08 2.39 -12.48
C LEU A 494 -27.54 2.34 -12.91
N LYS A 495 -28.49 2.83 -12.12
CA LYS A 495 -29.89 2.99 -12.51
C LYS A 495 -30.12 4.11 -13.52
N GLY A 496 -29.23 5.10 -13.58
CA GLY A 496 -29.22 6.14 -14.61
C GLY A 496 -28.62 5.67 -15.94
N ILE A 497 -27.96 4.52 -15.97
CA ILE A 497 -27.27 3.99 -17.16
C ILE A 497 -28.20 3.01 -17.91
N GLU A 498 -28.39 3.21 -19.21
CA GLU A 498 -29.15 2.32 -20.09
C GLU A 498 -28.23 1.35 -20.84
N GLY A 499 -28.73 0.15 -21.17
CA GLY A 499 -28.01 -0.86 -21.97
C GLY A 499 -26.93 -1.59 -21.18
N ASP A 500 -25.97 -2.13 -21.91
CA ASP A 500 -24.89 -2.94 -21.35
C ASP A 500 -23.80 -2.08 -20.71
N VAL A 501 -23.20 -2.60 -19.63
CA VAL A 501 -22.14 -1.89 -18.89
C VAL A 501 -20.95 -2.82 -18.72
N VAL A 502 -19.78 -2.29 -19.01
CA VAL A 502 -18.49 -2.86 -18.65
C VAL A 502 -17.89 -1.98 -17.56
N VAL A 503 -17.73 -2.53 -16.37
CA VAL A 503 -17.18 -1.80 -15.22
C VAL A 503 -15.77 -2.24 -14.95
N LEU A 504 -14.86 -1.28 -14.85
CA LEU A 504 -13.52 -1.49 -14.32
C LEU A 504 -13.45 -0.92 -12.90
N TYR A 505 -13.10 -1.75 -11.93
CA TYR A 505 -12.80 -1.29 -10.58
C TYR A 505 -11.31 -1.17 -10.36
N GLN A 506 -10.88 -0.04 -9.84
CA GLN A 506 -9.60 0.05 -9.18
C GLN A 506 -9.68 -0.60 -7.80
N THR A 507 -8.55 -1.12 -7.31
CA THR A 507 -8.47 -1.68 -5.96
C THR A 507 -8.97 -0.65 -4.93
N GLY A 508 -9.82 -1.08 -4.02
CA GLY A 508 -10.42 -0.24 -2.99
C GLY A 508 -11.63 -0.92 -2.37
N CYS A 509 -12.36 -0.22 -1.47
CA CYS A 509 -13.51 -0.80 -0.76
C CYS A 509 -14.53 -1.44 -1.72
N ALA A 510 -14.93 -0.73 -2.78
CA ALA A 510 -15.94 -1.22 -3.71
C ALA A 510 -15.56 -2.56 -4.36
N MET A 511 -14.29 -2.72 -4.73
CA MET A 511 -13.78 -3.95 -5.33
C MET A 511 -13.70 -5.08 -4.30
N VAL A 512 -13.02 -4.85 -3.18
CA VAL A 512 -12.74 -5.89 -2.16
C VAL A 512 -14.01 -6.52 -1.62
N VAL A 513 -15.04 -5.71 -1.35
CA VAL A 513 -16.28 -6.21 -0.73
C VAL A 513 -17.26 -6.84 -1.72
N SER A 514 -16.99 -6.77 -3.02
CA SER A 514 -17.91 -7.28 -4.08
C SER A 514 -17.39 -8.47 -4.89
N THR A 515 -16.09 -8.81 -4.76
CA THR A 515 -15.44 -9.80 -5.65
C THR A 515 -14.50 -10.77 -4.91
N GLY A 516 -14.93 -11.33 -3.78
CA GLY A 516 -14.20 -12.40 -3.11
C GLY A 516 -14.31 -13.73 -3.87
N TYR A 517 -13.24 -14.15 -4.57
CA TYR A 517 -13.23 -15.43 -5.31
C TYR A 517 -13.65 -16.60 -4.39
N PRO A 518 -14.48 -17.56 -4.85
CA PRO A 518 -15.01 -17.72 -6.22
C PRO A 518 -16.33 -16.96 -6.49
N TYR A 519 -16.69 -16.02 -5.66
CA TYR A 519 -17.98 -15.30 -5.72
C TYR A 519 -17.81 -13.90 -6.30
N THR A 520 -18.87 -13.38 -6.90
CA THR A 520 -18.99 -11.98 -7.33
C THR A 520 -20.40 -11.47 -7.12
N SER A 521 -20.55 -10.22 -6.70
CA SER A 521 -21.87 -9.56 -6.65
C SER A 521 -22.27 -8.93 -7.98
N HIS A 522 -21.41 -8.92 -8.99
CA HIS A 522 -21.65 -8.24 -10.27
C HIS A 522 -22.47 -9.11 -11.24
N ARG A 523 -23.52 -8.51 -11.82
CA ARG A 523 -24.33 -9.05 -12.90
C ARG A 523 -24.02 -8.41 -14.26
N ILE A 524 -22.96 -7.63 -14.30
CA ILE A 524 -22.42 -6.95 -15.47
C ILE A 524 -20.96 -7.37 -15.66
N THR A 525 -20.38 -7.10 -16.80
CA THR A 525 -18.98 -7.38 -17.05
C THR A 525 -18.11 -6.56 -16.10
N TYR A 526 -17.24 -7.23 -15.41
CA TYR A 526 -16.35 -6.66 -14.40
C TYR A 526 -14.88 -6.93 -14.76
N VAL A 527 -14.07 -5.89 -14.67
CA VAL A 527 -12.61 -5.97 -14.82
C VAL A 527 -11.97 -5.32 -13.59
N HIS A 528 -10.91 -5.89 -13.09
CA HIS A 528 -10.12 -5.31 -11.99
C HIS A 528 -8.72 -4.96 -12.47
N ASN A 529 -8.21 -3.82 -12.06
CA ASN A 529 -6.80 -3.50 -12.12
C ASN A 529 -6.37 -2.71 -10.87
N LEU A 530 -5.06 -2.71 -10.64
CA LEU A 530 -4.43 -2.09 -9.47
C LEU A 530 -4.55 -0.56 -9.51
N PHE A 531 -4.33 0.05 -8.36
CA PHE A 531 -4.62 1.43 -8.00
C PHE A 531 -4.29 2.49 -9.06
N GLN A 532 -3.08 2.46 -9.66
CA GLN A 532 -2.62 3.53 -10.53
C GLN A 532 -3.20 3.45 -11.96
N ASN A 533 -3.41 2.22 -12.46
CA ASN A 533 -3.60 1.99 -13.91
C ASN A 533 -5.05 1.89 -14.38
N GLY A 534 -6.05 2.14 -13.53
CA GLY A 534 -7.46 1.92 -13.87
C GLY A 534 -7.90 2.65 -15.12
N ALA A 535 -7.66 3.95 -15.20
CA ALA A 535 -8.07 4.77 -16.36
C ALA A 535 -7.32 4.37 -17.65
N ALA A 536 -6.02 4.06 -17.55
CA ALA A 536 -5.24 3.60 -18.71
C ALA A 536 -5.71 2.22 -19.20
N THR A 537 -6.03 1.31 -18.27
CA THR A 537 -6.56 -0.02 -18.60
C THR A 537 -7.93 0.08 -19.30
N LEU A 538 -8.83 0.91 -18.77
CA LEU A 538 -10.13 1.11 -19.39
C LEU A 538 -10.01 1.80 -20.76
N SER A 539 -9.09 2.75 -20.92
CA SER A 539 -8.77 3.35 -22.22
C SER A 539 -8.42 2.28 -23.27
N GLY A 540 -7.52 1.35 -22.90
CA GLY A 540 -7.15 0.24 -23.80
C GLY A 540 -8.31 -0.68 -24.16
N LEU A 541 -9.23 -0.92 -23.22
CA LEU A 541 -10.42 -1.74 -23.46
C LEU A 541 -11.42 -1.04 -24.40
N VAL A 542 -11.64 0.25 -24.20
CA VAL A 542 -12.48 1.09 -25.07
C VAL A 542 -11.95 1.10 -26.50
N GLU A 543 -10.67 1.37 -26.67
CA GLU A 543 -10.04 1.38 -28.00
C GLU A 543 -10.09 0.01 -28.69
N MET A 544 -9.87 -1.07 -27.94
CA MET A 544 -10.00 -2.43 -28.47
C MET A 544 -11.43 -2.74 -28.93
N PHE A 545 -12.43 -2.31 -28.17
CA PHE A 545 -13.83 -2.46 -28.55
C PHE A 545 -14.13 -1.71 -29.88
N GLN A 546 -13.74 -0.44 -29.97
CA GLN A 546 -13.95 0.38 -31.16
C GLN A 546 -13.24 -0.21 -32.40
N GLU A 547 -12.00 -0.67 -32.24
CA GLU A 547 -11.23 -1.28 -33.33
C GLU A 547 -11.86 -2.59 -33.81
N ARG A 548 -12.36 -3.44 -32.90
CA ARG A 548 -13.05 -4.67 -33.28
C ARG A 548 -14.39 -4.43 -33.96
N VAL A 549 -15.13 -3.37 -33.56
CA VAL A 549 -16.31 -2.90 -34.26
C VAL A 549 -15.94 -2.41 -35.69
N ARG A 550 -14.89 -1.59 -35.81
CA ARG A 550 -14.39 -1.09 -37.09
C ARG A 550 -13.96 -2.21 -38.03
N ARG A 551 -13.42 -3.31 -37.53
CA ARG A 551 -13.06 -4.50 -38.29
C ARG A 551 -14.24 -5.42 -38.61
N GLY A 552 -15.42 -5.15 -38.10
CA GLY A 552 -16.61 -6.00 -38.28
C GLY A 552 -16.55 -7.30 -37.46
N GLU A 553 -15.67 -7.38 -36.44
CA GLU A 553 -15.54 -8.54 -35.53
C GLU A 553 -16.57 -8.51 -34.41
N LEU A 554 -17.09 -7.35 -34.09
CA LEU A 554 -18.20 -7.11 -33.18
C LEU A 554 -19.31 -6.32 -33.88
N PRO A 555 -20.58 -6.52 -33.47
CA PRO A 555 -21.66 -5.73 -34.00
C PRO A 555 -21.45 -4.24 -33.70
N ALA A 556 -21.73 -3.38 -34.66
CA ALA A 556 -21.80 -1.96 -34.42
C ALA A 556 -23.01 -1.67 -33.52
N GLY A 557 -22.78 -1.18 -32.33
CA GLY A 557 -23.84 -0.81 -31.39
C GLY A 557 -23.29 0.13 -30.34
N ASP A 558 -24.03 1.19 -30.08
CA ASP A 558 -23.71 2.17 -29.03
C ASP A 558 -24.15 1.70 -27.63
N ASP A 559 -24.46 0.42 -27.46
CA ASP A 559 -25.17 -0.09 -26.28
C ASP A 559 -24.29 -0.37 -25.10
N ILE A 560 -22.95 -0.39 -25.28
CA ILE A 560 -22.01 -0.61 -24.17
C ILE A 560 -21.54 0.73 -23.59
N THR A 561 -21.67 0.87 -22.28
CA THR A 561 -21.08 1.98 -21.52
C THR A 561 -19.90 1.48 -20.69
N PHE A 562 -18.76 2.12 -20.84
CA PHE A 562 -17.54 1.81 -20.11
C PHE A 562 -17.43 2.71 -18.88
N VAL A 563 -17.34 2.12 -17.68
CA VAL A 563 -17.29 2.85 -16.42
C VAL A 563 -16.11 2.39 -15.59
N MET A 564 -15.25 3.32 -15.20
CA MET A 564 -14.25 3.10 -14.16
C MET A 564 -14.83 3.53 -12.81
N VAL A 565 -14.81 2.66 -11.82
CA VAL A 565 -15.18 2.97 -10.44
C VAL A 565 -13.92 3.00 -9.60
N THR A 566 -13.69 4.10 -8.91
CA THR A 566 -12.48 4.35 -8.10
C THR A 566 -12.83 5.04 -6.80
N GLY A 567 -12.03 4.82 -5.74
CA GLY A 567 -12.09 5.64 -4.53
C GLY A 567 -11.29 6.93 -4.67
N ASP A 568 -11.47 7.84 -3.71
CA ASP A 568 -10.69 9.08 -3.62
C ASP A 568 -9.17 8.81 -3.52
N GLY A 569 -8.77 7.75 -2.81
CA GLY A 569 -7.38 7.28 -2.79
C GLY A 569 -6.89 6.71 -4.13
N GLY A 570 -7.77 6.01 -4.87
CA GLY A 570 -7.44 5.56 -6.23
C GLY A 570 -7.25 6.73 -7.20
N MET A 571 -7.96 7.84 -6.99
CA MET A 571 -7.74 9.10 -7.73
C MET A 571 -6.50 9.86 -7.25
N ASP A 572 -5.99 9.63 -6.05
CA ASP A 572 -4.69 10.20 -5.66
C ASP A 572 -3.56 9.57 -6.48
N ILE A 573 -3.41 8.26 -6.39
CA ILE A 573 -2.35 7.51 -7.07
C ILE A 573 -2.57 7.40 -8.60
N GLY A 574 -3.81 7.38 -9.07
CA GLY A 574 -4.19 7.23 -10.48
C GLY A 574 -4.43 8.53 -11.23
N MET A 575 -4.19 9.70 -10.62
CA MET A 575 -4.51 11.00 -11.21
C MET A 575 -3.84 11.21 -12.58
N GLY A 576 -2.56 10.87 -12.72
CA GLY A 576 -1.83 10.99 -13.98
C GLY A 576 -2.46 10.16 -15.11
N ALA A 577 -2.87 8.92 -14.82
CA ALA A 577 -3.56 8.07 -15.77
C ALA A 577 -4.97 8.60 -16.14
N ALA A 578 -5.69 9.16 -15.15
CA ALA A 578 -7.01 9.77 -15.38
C ALA A 578 -6.92 11.03 -16.24
N ILE A 579 -5.97 11.93 -15.96
CA ILE A 579 -5.69 13.12 -16.81
C ILE A 579 -5.29 12.69 -18.22
N GLY A 580 -4.43 11.66 -18.36
CA GLY A 580 -4.05 11.14 -19.66
C GLY A 580 -5.24 10.61 -20.47
N ALA A 581 -6.17 9.87 -19.84
CA ALA A 581 -7.40 9.41 -20.48
C ALA A 581 -8.33 10.58 -20.86
N ALA A 582 -8.42 11.60 -19.99
CA ALA A 582 -9.22 12.82 -20.24
C ALA A 582 -8.67 13.62 -21.43
N LEU A 583 -7.36 13.84 -21.50
CA LEU A 583 -6.72 14.56 -22.60
C LEU A 583 -6.85 13.83 -23.96
N ARG A 584 -6.90 12.49 -23.94
CA ARG A 584 -7.22 11.69 -25.13
C ARG A 584 -8.73 11.62 -25.41
N ASN A 585 -9.55 12.11 -24.48
CA ASN A 585 -11.00 12.17 -24.55
C ASN A 585 -11.67 10.83 -24.88
N HIS A 586 -11.22 9.75 -24.23
CA HIS A 586 -11.77 8.40 -24.46
C HIS A 586 -13.25 8.29 -24.06
N HIS A 587 -14.02 7.52 -24.80
CA HIS A 587 -15.46 7.29 -24.61
C HIS A 587 -15.75 6.43 -23.37
N MET A 588 -15.59 7.01 -22.19
CA MET A 588 -15.77 6.31 -20.92
C MET A 588 -16.21 7.27 -19.79
N ILE A 589 -16.67 6.69 -18.69
CA ILE A 589 -17.01 7.42 -17.46
C ILE A 589 -16.01 7.07 -16.38
N ILE A 590 -15.51 8.05 -15.66
CA ILE A 590 -14.78 7.87 -14.38
C ILE A 590 -15.71 8.28 -13.25
N LEU A 591 -16.06 7.34 -12.37
CA LEU A 591 -16.87 7.53 -11.18
C LEU A 591 -15.98 7.41 -9.94
N GLU A 592 -15.66 8.54 -9.30
CA GLU A 592 -14.94 8.60 -8.02
C GLU A 592 -15.95 8.58 -6.87
N TYR A 593 -15.92 7.55 -6.00
CA TYR A 593 -16.59 7.61 -4.70
C TYR A 593 -15.62 8.15 -3.65
N ASP A 594 -16.03 9.20 -2.94
CA ASP A 594 -15.22 9.89 -1.94
C ASP A 594 -15.73 9.59 -0.53
N ASN A 595 -14.99 8.79 0.22
CA ASN A 595 -15.22 8.53 1.65
C ASN A 595 -14.18 9.23 2.54
N GLN A 596 -13.39 10.11 1.96
CA GLN A 596 -12.41 10.98 2.60
C GLN A 596 -11.24 10.24 3.27
N GLY A 597 -10.71 9.19 2.61
CA GLY A 597 -9.53 8.48 3.08
C GLY A 597 -9.31 7.11 2.44
N TYR A 598 -8.16 6.48 2.74
CA TYR A 598 -7.86 5.10 2.35
C TYR A 598 -8.52 4.15 3.34
N MET A 599 -9.81 3.83 3.13
CA MET A 599 -10.62 3.15 4.14
C MET A 599 -10.34 1.65 4.21
N ASN A 600 -10.07 1.02 3.06
CA ASN A 600 -9.86 -0.42 3.00
C ASN A 600 -8.58 -0.87 3.73
N THR A 601 -7.57 -0.04 3.77
CA THR A 601 -6.27 -0.33 4.40
C THR A 601 -6.21 0.06 5.87
N GLY A 602 -7.21 0.77 6.43
CA GLY A 602 -7.25 1.11 7.86
C GLY A 602 -7.56 2.57 8.17
N SER A 603 -8.23 3.28 7.27
CA SER A 603 -8.68 4.68 7.49
C SER A 603 -7.56 5.71 7.51
N GLN A 604 -6.55 5.56 6.67
CA GLN A 604 -5.47 6.55 6.51
C GLN A 604 -5.96 7.79 5.77
N LEU A 605 -5.23 8.89 5.90
CA LEU A 605 -5.53 10.11 5.18
C LEU A 605 -5.36 9.93 3.66
N SER A 606 -6.25 10.55 2.89
CA SER A 606 -6.09 10.82 1.45
C SER A 606 -6.00 12.32 1.20
N TYR A 607 -5.74 12.73 -0.03
CA TYR A 607 -5.84 14.15 -0.38
C TYR A 607 -7.28 14.67 -0.36
N SER A 608 -8.30 13.79 -0.34
CA SER A 608 -9.70 14.17 -0.11
C SER A 608 -10.06 14.37 1.36
N THR A 609 -9.27 13.87 2.32
CA THR A 609 -9.51 14.09 3.75
C THR A 609 -9.48 15.59 4.04
N PRO A 610 -10.49 16.19 4.70
CA PRO A 610 -10.49 17.62 5.01
C PRO A 610 -9.46 18.01 6.06
N LEU A 611 -9.10 19.31 6.09
CA LEU A 611 -8.24 19.91 7.11
C LEU A 611 -8.75 19.57 8.52
N GLY A 612 -7.86 19.25 9.45
CA GLY A 612 -8.16 18.99 10.85
C GLY A 612 -8.87 17.67 11.14
N HIS A 613 -9.18 16.83 10.13
CA HIS A 613 -9.83 15.55 10.37
C HIS A 613 -8.84 14.52 10.95
N LEU A 614 -9.33 13.76 11.92
CA LEU A 614 -8.62 12.60 12.48
C LEU A 614 -8.70 11.42 11.54
N THR A 615 -7.55 10.82 11.23
CA THR A 615 -7.41 9.51 10.57
C THR A 615 -6.31 8.71 11.24
N SER A 616 -6.03 7.48 10.82
CA SER A 616 -4.95 6.67 11.38
C SER A 616 -3.53 7.16 10.98
N THR A 617 -3.42 8.11 10.03
CA THR A 617 -2.16 8.80 9.67
C THR A 617 -2.30 10.33 9.68
N SER A 618 -3.19 10.85 10.50
CA SER A 618 -3.33 12.26 10.86
C SER A 618 -3.98 12.35 12.23
N HIS A 619 -3.23 11.94 13.25
CA HIS A 619 -3.70 11.90 14.63
C HIS A 619 -3.90 13.30 15.22
N VAL A 620 -4.66 13.35 16.30
CA VAL A 620 -4.89 14.57 17.08
C VAL A 620 -4.31 14.35 18.47
N GLY A 621 -3.30 15.11 18.82
CA GLY A 621 -2.58 15.04 20.09
C GLY A 621 -2.01 16.40 20.48
N PRO A 622 -1.16 16.44 21.52
CA PRO A 622 -0.54 17.69 21.97
C PRO A 622 0.32 18.39 20.91
N ALA A 623 0.92 17.65 20.01
CA ALA A 623 1.83 18.16 18.99
C ALA A 623 1.15 18.40 17.64
N GLU A 624 -0.01 17.78 17.37
CA GLU A 624 -0.70 17.81 16.08
C GLU A 624 -2.22 17.92 16.20
N LEU A 625 -2.83 18.59 15.21
CA LEU A 625 -4.25 18.91 15.18
C LEU A 625 -5.03 18.18 14.07
N GLY A 626 -4.61 16.96 13.71
CA GLY A 626 -5.14 16.21 12.59
C GLY A 626 -4.52 16.65 11.26
N LYS A 627 -5.14 16.34 10.13
CA LYS A 627 -4.61 16.68 8.80
C LYS A 627 -4.29 18.17 8.66
N ALA A 628 -3.09 18.48 8.18
CA ALA A 628 -2.53 19.83 8.18
C ALA A 628 -2.87 20.70 6.95
N PHE A 629 -3.55 20.15 5.92
CA PHE A 629 -3.85 20.85 4.66
C PHE A 629 -5.26 20.57 4.16
N HIS A 630 -5.81 21.48 3.32
CA HIS A 630 -7.13 21.34 2.72
C HIS A 630 -7.22 20.20 1.71
N HIS A 631 -8.43 19.72 1.45
CA HIS A 631 -8.70 18.64 0.51
C HIS A 631 -8.58 19.09 -0.95
N LYS A 632 -8.26 18.12 -1.84
CA LYS A 632 -8.22 18.31 -3.29
C LYS A 632 -9.61 18.60 -3.87
N ASP A 633 -9.65 19.26 -5.02
CA ASP A 633 -10.86 19.52 -5.81
C ASP A 633 -10.78 18.80 -7.15
N THR A 634 -10.98 17.46 -7.12
CA THR A 634 -10.84 16.62 -8.30
C THR A 634 -11.79 17.00 -9.43
N PRO A 635 -13.07 17.39 -9.18
CA PRO A 635 -13.95 17.86 -10.25
C PRO A 635 -13.38 19.04 -11.04
N GLN A 636 -12.80 20.02 -10.36
CA GLN A 636 -12.18 21.17 -11.01
C GLN A 636 -10.89 20.82 -11.75
N ILE A 637 -10.09 19.88 -11.23
CA ILE A 637 -8.90 19.36 -11.90
C ILE A 637 -9.30 18.64 -13.21
N MET A 638 -10.35 17.82 -13.18
CA MET A 638 -10.83 17.12 -14.35
C MET A 638 -11.50 18.06 -15.35
N ALA A 639 -12.22 19.07 -14.88
CA ALA A 639 -12.81 20.10 -15.75
C ALA A 639 -11.75 20.88 -16.53
N ALA A 640 -10.60 21.14 -15.92
CA ALA A 640 -9.47 21.82 -16.58
C ALA A 640 -8.87 21.04 -17.75
N THR A 641 -9.19 19.75 -17.92
CA THR A 641 -8.81 18.94 -19.10
C THR A 641 -9.77 19.12 -20.29
N ASN A 642 -10.78 19.95 -20.16
CA ASN A 642 -11.80 20.25 -21.19
C ASN A 642 -12.64 19.02 -21.62
N ILE A 643 -12.86 18.05 -20.73
CA ILE A 643 -13.79 16.95 -21.00
C ILE A 643 -15.24 17.46 -21.07
N PRO A 644 -16.10 16.81 -21.84
CA PRO A 644 -17.46 17.34 -22.12
C PRO A 644 -18.37 17.38 -20.89
N TYR A 645 -18.15 16.53 -19.86
CA TYR A 645 -19.03 16.50 -18.71
C TYR A 645 -18.33 16.16 -17.40
N VAL A 646 -18.59 16.99 -16.38
CA VAL A 646 -18.15 16.79 -14.99
C VAL A 646 -19.33 16.99 -14.06
N PHE A 647 -19.47 16.17 -13.01
CA PHE A 647 -20.52 16.36 -12.00
C PHE A 647 -20.08 15.96 -10.60
N THR A 648 -20.79 16.50 -9.60
CA THR A 648 -20.75 16.05 -8.21
C THR A 648 -22.10 15.47 -7.80
N GLY A 649 -22.14 14.55 -6.84
CA GLY A 649 -23.38 13.93 -6.38
C GLY A 649 -23.26 13.36 -4.99
N VAL A 650 -24.39 13.06 -4.36
CA VAL A 650 -24.48 12.34 -3.09
C VAL A 650 -25.72 11.44 -3.08
N GLU A 651 -25.67 10.33 -2.35
CA GLU A 651 -26.80 9.40 -2.23
C GLU A 651 -28.05 10.02 -1.57
N GLY A 652 -27.87 11.12 -0.84
CA GLY A 652 -28.98 11.87 -0.22
C GLY A 652 -29.86 12.62 -1.21
N PHE A 653 -29.43 12.78 -2.47
CA PHE A 653 -30.20 13.38 -3.57
C PHE A 653 -30.28 12.41 -4.77
N PRO A 654 -31.07 11.33 -4.63
CA PRO A 654 -31.08 10.23 -5.59
C PRO A 654 -31.50 10.65 -7.02
N ASP A 655 -32.48 11.55 -7.16
CA ASP A 655 -32.96 12.01 -8.47
C ASP A 655 -31.87 12.81 -9.20
N ASP A 656 -31.12 13.66 -8.48
CA ASP A 656 -29.98 14.42 -9.02
C ASP A 656 -28.87 13.48 -9.49
N LEU A 657 -28.49 12.48 -8.66
CA LEU A 657 -27.43 11.51 -9.00
C LEU A 657 -27.81 10.63 -10.22
N VAL A 658 -29.04 10.13 -10.26
CA VAL A 658 -29.54 9.31 -11.37
C VAL A 658 -29.59 10.13 -12.67
N GLY A 659 -30.06 11.39 -12.59
CA GLY A 659 -30.09 12.29 -13.74
C GLY A 659 -28.70 12.58 -14.30
N LYS A 660 -27.74 12.87 -13.43
CA LYS A 660 -26.34 13.09 -13.79
C LYS A 660 -25.68 11.86 -14.38
N ALA A 661 -26.01 10.66 -13.88
CA ALA A 661 -25.52 9.40 -14.45
C ALA A 661 -26.00 9.21 -15.91
N ALA A 662 -27.27 9.50 -16.19
CA ALA A 662 -27.81 9.44 -17.55
C ALA A 662 -27.16 10.46 -18.48
N LYS A 663 -26.89 11.68 -18.03
CA LYS A 663 -26.12 12.69 -18.78
C LYS A 663 -24.68 12.20 -19.01
N ALA A 664 -24.00 11.64 -17.99
CA ALA A 664 -22.65 11.11 -18.12
C ALA A 664 -22.58 10.02 -19.20
N GLN A 665 -23.57 9.11 -19.27
CA GLN A 665 -23.66 8.12 -20.33
C GLN A 665 -23.83 8.77 -21.69
N TRP A 666 -24.71 9.76 -21.79
CA TRP A 666 -24.98 10.46 -23.06
C TRP A 666 -23.71 11.10 -23.62
N TYR A 667 -22.96 11.81 -22.77
CA TYR A 667 -21.68 12.43 -23.13
C TYR A 667 -20.60 11.39 -23.44
N ALA A 668 -20.45 10.37 -22.59
CA ALA A 668 -19.45 9.33 -22.78
C ALA A 668 -19.62 8.57 -24.11
N ARG A 669 -20.85 8.34 -24.54
CA ARG A 669 -21.14 7.66 -25.81
C ARG A 669 -20.95 8.54 -27.05
N ARG A 670 -21.02 9.86 -26.91
CA ARG A 670 -21.08 10.79 -28.07
C ARG A 670 -19.91 11.75 -28.17
N GLU A 671 -19.42 12.26 -27.06
CA GLU A 671 -18.49 13.38 -27.06
C GLU A 671 -17.14 13.06 -26.41
N GLY A 672 -17.08 12.06 -25.54
CA GLY A 672 -15.84 11.66 -24.89
C GLY A 672 -15.99 11.45 -23.38
N LEU A 673 -14.92 11.65 -22.62
CA LEU A 673 -14.85 11.28 -21.23
C LEU A 673 -15.82 12.11 -20.36
N ALA A 674 -16.57 11.42 -19.51
CA ALA A 674 -17.34 12.03 -18.43
C ALA A 674 -16.73 11.66 -17.06
N TYR A 675 -16.73 12.61 -16.12
CA TYR A 675 -16.22 12.41 -14.78
C TYR A 675 -17.27 12.79 -13.73
N GLY A 676 -17.42 11.92 -12.72
CA GLY A 676 -18.30 12.17 -11.58
C GLY A 676 -17.64 11.90 -10.26
N LYS A 677 -17.82 12.82 -9.28
CA LYS A 677 -17.41 12.63 -7.90
C LYS A 677 -18.62 12.54 -6.99
N VAL A 678 -18.72 11.45 -6.22
CA VAL A 678 -19.85 11.19 -5.32
C VAL A 678 -19.33 11.07 -3.89
N LEU A 679 -19.72 11.99 -3.02
CA LEU A 679 -19.44 11.90 -1.59
C LEU A 679 -20.31 10.79 -1.00
N ILE A 680 -19.70 9.87 -0.28
CA ILE A 680 -20.36 8.72 0.33
C ILE A 680 -20.06 8.64 1.83
N SER A 681 -21.01 8.12 2.60
CA SER A 681 -20.80 7.88 4.01
C SER A 681 -19.86 6.70 4.27
N CYS A 682 -19.01 6.85 5.30
CA CYS A 682 -18.18 5.77 5.83
C CYS A 682 -18.33 5.70 7.36
N PRO A 683 -19.28 4.92 7.90
CA PRO A 683 -19.58 4.89 9.33
C PRO A 683 -18.37 4.55 10.20
N LEU A 684 -17.50 3.65 9.77
CA LEU A 684 -16.29 3.26 10.52
C LEU A 684 -15.32 4.42 10.72
N ASN A 685 -14.92 5.11 9.64
CA ASN A 685 -13.99 6.24 9.73
C ASN A 685 -14.66 7.49 10.30
N TRP A 686 -15.87 7.82 9.78
CA TRP A 686 -16.57 9.02 10.22
C TRP A 686 -17.12 8.89 11.64
N LYS A 687 -17.17 7.65 12.18
CA LYS A 687 -17.71 7.33 13.51
C LYS A 687 -19.13 7.86 13.65
N THR A 688 -19.97 7.51 12.67
CA THR A 688 -21.40 7.84 12.62
C THR A 688 -22.24 6.61 12.90
N GLU A 689 -23.54 6.80 13.20
CA GLU A 689 -24.46 5.68 13.23
C GLU A 689 -24.68 5.11 11.83
N ASP A 690 -24.86 3.79 11.71
CA ASP A 690 -25.02 3.08 10.42
C ASP A 690 -26.20 3.60 9.59
N ARG A 691 -27.27 4.06 10.26
CA ARG A 691 -28.47 4.61 9.59
C ARG A 691 -28.34 6.07 9.19
N ALA A 692 -27.32 6.78 9.64
CA ALA A 692 -27.20 8.23 9.45
C ALA A 692 -26.48 8.61 8.13
N GLY A 693 -26.07 7.64 7.31
CA GLY A 693 -25.22 7.88 6.15
C GLY A 693 -25.77 8.94 5.19
N SER A 694 -27.01 8.76 4.74
CA SER A 694 -27.67 9.70 3.82
C SER A 694 -27.81 11.10 4.41
N ASP A 695 -28.17 11.21 5.71
CA ASP A 695 -28.35 12.50 6.38
C ASP A 695 -27.03 13.28 6.51
N VAL A 696 -25.92 12.57 6.77
CA VAL A 696 -24.59 13.20 6.93
C VAL A 696 -24.06 13.71 5.59
N VAL A 697 -24.24 12.97 4.49
CA VAL A 697 -23.80 13.46 3.17
C VAL A 697 -24.74 14.56 2.64
N GLN A 698 -26.03 14.55 2.99
CA GLN A 698 -26.95 15.64 2.71
C GLN A 698 -26.55 16.91 3.46
N ALA A 699 -26.20 16.80 4.74
CA ALA A 699 -25.72 17.91 5.54
C ALA A 699 -24.41 18.53 4.98
N ALA A 700 -23.55 17.72 4.33
CA ALA A 700 -22.37 18.24 3.63
C ALA A 700 -22.74 19.11 2.43
N ALA A 701 -23.83 18.79 1.72
CA ALA A 701 -24.37 19.64 0.66
C ALA A 701 -25.06 20.89 1.24
N ASP A 702 -25.83 20.73 2.31
CA ASP A 702 -26.54 21.83 2.97
C ASP A 702 -25.58 22.89 3.56
N CYS A 703 -24.39 22.51 4.01
CA CYS A 703 -23.37 23.46 4.47
C CYS A 703 -22.42 23.96 3.36
N CYS A 704 -22.65 23.57 2.10
CA CYS A 704 -21.80 23.89 0.94
C CYS A 704 -20.34 23.37 1.04
N PHE A 705 -20.05 22.42 1.93
CA PHE A 705 -18.77 21.73 1.94
C PHE A 705 -18.60 20.85 0.71
N PHE A 706 -19.67 20.17 0.30
CA PHE A 706 -19.73 19.38 -0.91
C PHE A 706 -20.90 19.85 -1.80
N PRO A 707 -20.70 20.91 -2.57
CA PRO A 707 -21.76 21.50 -3.40
C PRO A 707 -22.14 20.55 -4.55
N LEU A 708 -23.42 20.54 -4.92
CA LEU A 708 -23.94 19.76 -6.05
C LEU A 708 -24.01 20.64 -7.29
N TYR A 709 -23.23 20.28 -8.29
CA TYR A 709 -23.15 21.00 -9.56
C TYR A 709 -22.75 20.09 -10.71
N GLU A 710 -22.85 20.60 -11.91
CA GLU A 710 -22.35 19.97 -13.12
C GLU A 710 -21.63 21.01 -13.99
N ILE A 711 -20.69 20.51 -14.82
CA ILE A 711 -20.02 21.31 -15.85
C ILE A 711 -20.27 20.63 -17.18
N GLU A 712 -21.02 21.26 -18.05
CA GLU A 712 -21.36 20.77 -19.37
C GLU A 712 -20.66 21.60 -20.45
N ARG A 713 -19.71 20.99 -21.17
CA ARG A 713 -18.91 21.68 -22.19
C ARG A 713 -18.30 23.01 -21.68
N GLY A 714 -17.73 22.95 -20.47
CA GLY A 714 -17.08 24.07 -19.81
C GLY A 714 -18.01 25.04 -19.07
N VAL A 715 -19.33 24.86 -19.14
CA VAL A 715 -20.30 25.75 -18.47
C VAL A 715 -20.73 25.12 -17.15
N THR A 716 -20.46 25.79 -16.06
CA THR A 716 -20.83 25.36 -14.70
C THR A 716 -22.31 25.66 -14.42
N ARG A 717 -22.99 24.76 -13.71
CA ARG A 717 -24.35 24.92 -13.20
C ARG A 717 -24.49 24.29 -11.82
N ILE A 718 -24.93 25.06 -10.85
CA ILE A 718 -25.31 24.58 -9.52
C ILE A 718 -26.66 23.87 -9.63
N THR A 719 -26.72 22.57 -9.27
CA THR A 719 -27.96 21.78 -9.29
C THR A 719 -28.71 21.80 -7.97
N TYR A 720 -28.04 22.16 -6.86
CA TYR A 720 -28.63 22.34 -5.55
C TYR A 720 -28.02 23.54 -4.84
N ASP A 721 -28.83 24.59 -4.61
CA ASP A 721 -28.48 25.75 -3.79
C ASP A 721 -29.31 25.72 -2.49
N PRO A 722 -28.69 25.50 -1.30
CA PRO A 722 -29.41 25.45 -0.04
C PRO A 722 -29.87 26.83 0.46
N GLU A 723 -29.27 27.93 -0.02
CA GLU A 723 -29.56 29.29 0.49
C GLU A 723 -30.99 29.76 0.19
N PRO A 724 -31.48 29.78 -1.07
CA PRO A 724 -32.83 30.19 -1.39
C PRO A 724 -33.89 29.25 -0.83
N LEU A 725 -33.50 28.00 -0.51
CA LEU A 725 -34.38 27.01 0.11
C LEU A 725 -34.45 27.11 1.63
N GLY A 726 -33.67 27.99 2.24
CA GLY A 726 -33.57 28.12 3.70
C GLY A 726 -33.00 26.89 4.40
N ARG A 727 -32.21 26.11 3.69
CA ARG A 727 -31.59 24.85 4.17
C ARG A 727 -30.12 24.98 4.52
N ARG A 728 -29.49 26.11 4.24
CA ARG A 728 -28.09 26.31 4.56
C ARG A 728 -27.83 26.21 6.05
N ILE A 729 -26.90 25.33 6.44
CA ILE A 729 -26.47 25.14 7.83
C ILE A 729 -25.01 25.54 8.01
N PRO A 730 -24.56 25.87 9.23
CA PRO A 730 -23.15 26.10 9.53
C PRO A 730 -22.30 24.82 9.27
N VAL A 731 -21.08 24.99 8.80
CA VAL A 731 -20.12 23.89 8.60
C VAL A 731 -19.87 23.13 9.90
N ALA A 732 -19.80 23.86 11.04
CA ALA A 732 -19.67 23.25 12.36
C ALA A 732 -20.78 22.25 12.70
N SER A 733 -22.03 22.50 12.20
CA SER A 733 -23.16 21.57 12.41
C SER A 733 -22.93 20.24 11.69
N TRP A 734 -22.45 20.25 10.44
CA TRP A 734 -22.10 19.05 9.71
C TRP A 734 -20.92 18.30 10.37
N LEU A 735 -19.84 19.01 10.74
CA LEU A 735 -18.70 18.42 11.44
C LEU A 735 -19.11 17.76 12.77
N GLY A 736 -20.10 18.32 13.45
CA GLY A 736 -20.65 17.78 14.70
C GLY A 736 -21.35 16.41 14.56
N LEU A 737 -21.76 16.03 13.33
CA LEU A 737 -22.39 14.73 13.06
C LEU A 737 -21.39 13.56 13.04
N MET A 738 -20.09 13.85 12.95
CA MET A 738 -19.03 12.85 12.79
C MET A 738 -18.15 12.74 14.03
N GLY A 739 -17.92 11.53 14.52
CA GLY A 739 -17.04 11.29 15.66
C GLY A 739 -15.58 11.66 15.41
N LYS A 740 -15.11 11.54 14.16
CA LYS A 740 -13.73 11.89 13.75
C LYS A 740 -13.39 13.38 13.83
N THR A 741 -14.39 14.25 13.99
CA THR A 741 -14.25 15.72 14.03
C THR A 741 -14.69 16.34 15.34
N LYS A 742 -15.10 15.53 16.34
CA LYS A 742 -15.55 16.04 17.65
C LYS A 742 -14.55 16.97 18.35
N HIS A 743 -13.25 16.75 18.14
CA HIS A 743 -12.21 17.61 18.71
C HIS A 743 -12.28 19.05 18.19
N LEU A 744 -12.77 19.28 16.95
CA LEU A 744 -12.88 20.61 16.35
C LEU A 744 -13.89 21.55 17.07
N SER A 745 -14.76 20.99 17.91
CA SER A 745 -15.66 21.78 18.75
C SER A 745 -14.98 22.39 20.00
N LYS A 746 -13.76 22.00 20.30
CA LYS A 746 -13.03 22.52 21.46
C LYS A 746 -12.39 23.86 21.16
N PRO A 747 -12.28 24.78 22.17
CA PRO A 747 -11.73 26.11 21.96
C PRO A 747 -10.32 26.16 21.35
N GLU A 748 -9.46 25.23 21.72
CA GLU A 748 -8.10 25.13 21.19
C GLU A 748 -8.03 24.87 19.67
N HIS A 749 -9.08 24.26 19.08
CA HIS A 749 -9.20 24.00 17.65
C HIS A 749 -9.97 25.07 16.86
N ALA A 750 -10.42 26.13 17.49
CA ALA A 750 -11.16 27.21 16.84
C ALA A 750 -10.46 27.81 15.59
N PRO A 751 -9.12 27.98 15.55
CA PRO A 751 -8.45 28.45 14.34
C PRO A 751 -8.56 27.46 13.16
N VAL A 752 -8.56 26.14 13.42
CA VAL A 752 -8.73 25.10 12.39
C VAL A 752 -10.14 25.14 11.84
N LEU A 753 -11.15 25.22 12.71
CA LEU A 753 -12.55 25.34 12.31
C LEU A 753 -12.78 26.58 11.45
N ALA A 754 -12.27 27.73 11.89
CA ALA A 754 -12.38 28.99 11.13
C ALA A 754 -11.72 28.90 9.75
N SER A 755 -10.59 28.18 9.63
CA SER A 755 -9.93 27.94 8.33
C SER A 755 -10.79 27.06 7.42
N ILE A 756 -11.46 26.02 7.96
CA ILE A 756 -12.38 25.17 7.19
C ILE A 756 -13.58 26.00 6.70
N GLU A 757 -14.20 26.78 7.57
CA GLU A 757 -15.34 27.63 7.23
C GLU A 757 -14.99 28.66 6.15
N ALA A 758 -13.85 29.32 6.29
CA ALA A 758 -13.36 30.29 5.29
C ALA A 758 -13.11 29.65 3.92
N GLU A 759 -12.54 28.44 3.89
CA GLU A 759 -12.29 27.71 2.63
C GLU A 759 -13.59 27.23 1.98
N VAL A 760 -14.56 26.75 2.77
CA VAL A 760 -15.88 26.37 2.26
C VAL A 760 -16.57 27.58 1.64
N GLU A 761 -16.58 28.72 2.33
CA GLU A 761 -17.19 29.97 1.81
C GLU A 761 -16.47 30.44 0.53
N ARG A 762 -15.13 30.43 0.51
CA ARG A 762 -14.34 30.81 -0.68
C ARG A 762 -14.68 29.95 -1.90
N ARG A 763 -14.78 28.62 -1.72
CA ARG A 763 -15.11 27.68 -2.81
C ARG A 763 -16.55 27.86 -3.28
N TRP A 764 -17.48 28.07 -2.34
CA TRP A 764 -18.89 28.29 -2.67
C TRP A 764 -19.08 29.56 -3.47
N GLN A 765 -18.49 30.70 -3.04
CA GLN A 765 -18.57 31.96 -3.78
C GLN A 765 -17.93 31.87 -5.17
N ARG A 766 -16.81 31.17 -5.28
CA ARG A 766 -16.19 30.89 -6.60
C ARG A 766 -17.15 30.11 -7.50
N LEU A 767 -17.78 29.09 -6.98
CA LEU A 767 -18.71 28.26 -7.76
C LEU A 767 -19.93 29.05 -8.21
N LYS A 768 -20.48 29.94 -7.36
CA LYS A 768 -21.55 30.86 -7.74
C LYS A 768 -21.13 31.79 -8.87
N ALA A 769 -19.93 32.35 -8.78
CA ALA A 769 -19.42 33.21 -9.85
C ALA A 769 -19.28 32.48 -11.18
N MET A 770 -18.90 31.21 -11.14
CA MET A 770 -18.82 30.32 -12.34
C MET A 770 -20.21 29.97 -12.87
N ASP A 771 -21.21 29.78 -12.03
CA ASP A 771 -22.59 29.53 -12.42
C ASP A 771 -23.24 30.75 -13.10
N GLU A 772 -22.92 31.94 -12.58
CA GLU A 772 -23.42 33.24 -13.11
C GLU A 772 -22.70 33.68 -14.39
N SER A 773 -21.47 33.22 -14.63
CA SER A 773 -20.65 33.63 -15.78
C SER A 773 -20.19 32.42 -16.61
N PRO A 774 -20.76 32.21 -17.80
CA PRO A 774 -20.34 31.13 -18.71
C PRO A 774 -18.89 31.28 -19.21
N LEU A 775 -18.24 32.40 -18.91
CA LEU A 775 -16.86 32.67 -19.32
C LEU A 775 -15.82 32.27 -18.27
N LEU A 776 -16.25 31.92 -17.05
CA LEU A 776 -15.41 31.45 -15.94
C LEU A 776 -15.54 29.94 -15.76
#